data_c4c4358ac109036f8f81a9826006bb0a
#
_entry.id   c4c4358ac109036f8f81a9826006bb0a
#
_cell.length_a   1.000
_cell.length_b   1.000
_cell.length_c   1.000
_cell.angle_alpha   90.00
_cell.angle_beta   90.00
_cell.angle_gamma   90.00
#
_symmetry.space_group_name_H-M   'P 1'
#
loop_
_entity.id
_entity.type
_entity.pdbx_description
1 polymer ?
#
loop_
_entity_poly.entity_id
_entity_poly.type
_entity_poly.pdbx_seq_one_letter_code
_entity_poly.pdbx_strand_id
1 'polypeptide(L)'
;MVRISVGAPTHQTSGRLYGAFFEDINHSADGGLNANMVNNYSFDGVYLDHHTWRLSGADRWRTQADPLRFWRFDGCSAVSCGTEIRGAHGQTIDTSADCPAPPIHAHSRYARITVGNVRENAGAGDANVQLDDAATDGITGVVTTDGPATANRAAAIENLGYNGGGTNADEPAFAITAGHTYDVSLCIRAVSGAARLSICVIGGDSSPLTGSARLICEAGRTPGANAGDCASGCAAPSTRVVADPSSPHDDGTAGRTPAGNPSDSPVSADVSPATIEQLDDGWVRVSAQVNGLATDYGKLHIGIETGIGIGIRPSNVPGAEGPSNPDNLNGPSRPNTADGLDDPASPVVFDLDLAQFMDADYWGAGDPKWRYGKLRRDLVEAIAALHPAFVRFPGGCIVEGVTPGNEYRWKDTVGALPARRAQYSMWSFKMPDGSSYCQSYQIGFYEYFCLCEDLGAKPLPTLFAGIACQSPGRDPRHMDTDSEPFRRNVIQDYLDLIEFANGDPNTSPWAAVRRDMGHPEPFGLDMIGVGNENFGADYVDKFDRIATAIHERYPDMLCVMSAGLFPFRPAMARTWRHARAIANGVTGAGTGTRTSTDTSTGATSRGPLAAVGSATGDAIVVDEHSYHSPAWFESQAHRFDDYPRCGAGVYFGEYSANGYFAGQPQTEQGANTWRSALGEAAFLTGCERNSDVVRMTSYAPLLAHIPAKGWAQNLIEFNPAHVNPTVNYEVGRLFSTHLGPWTYDVAIESNPNAKHLYVSVTGADDTAPYRYIKIVNTAERPVDVTLEIARGLAGLGATASHGPVRLEVETLTAEPDAKTVIGYRGEATEAIDRARRTYTLPSPSSLLAMKIPPYSVTLVTSR
;
A
#
# COMPACT_ATOMS: atom_id res chain seq x y z
N MET A 1 6.43 42.57 23.10
CA MET A 1 6.07 42.51 21.68
C MET A 1 7.32 42.08 20.92
N VAL A 2 7.24 41.09 20.10
CA VAL A 2 8.37 40.56 19.29
C VAL A 2 8.19 41.08 17.87
N ARG A 3 9.24 41.62 17.25
CA ARG A 3 9.20 42.06 15.86
C ARG A 3 9.68 40.93 14.95
N ILE A 4 8.90 40.63 13.93
CA ILE A 4 9.22 39.70 12.87
C ILE A 4 9.30 40.51 11.58
N SER A 5 10.46 40.56 10.95
CA SER A 5 10.66 41.30 9.70
C SER A 5 10.96 40.31 8.58
N VAL A 6 10.19 40.41 7.49
CA VAL A 6 10.39 39.63 6.27
C VAL A 6 11.33 40.39 5.35
N GLY A 7 12.47 39.79 5.03
CA GLY A 7 13.53 40.35 4.15
C GLY A 7 13.27 40.09 2.67
N ALA A 8 14.33 40.05 1.89
CA ALA A 8 14.33 39.75 0.46
C ALA A 8 14.27 38.22 0.22
N PRO A 9 13.87 37.77 -1.00
CA PRO A 9 14.03 36.38 -1.38
C PRO A 9 15.51 35.99 -1.37
N THR A 10 15.83 34.83 -0.84
CA THR A 10 17.20 34.34 -0.68
C THR A 10 17.58 33.31 -1.73
N HIS A 11 16.69 32.34 -1.99
CA HIS A 11 16.90 31.25 -2.94
C HIS A 11 15.57 30.68 -3.41
N GLN A 12 15.60 29.90 -4.49
CA GLN A 12 14.45 29.13 -4.93
C GLN A 12 14.16 28.00 -3.94
N THR A 13 12.90 27.89 -3.53
CA THR A 13 12.41 26.78 -2.71
C THR A 13 12.47 25.49 -3.53
N SER A 14 12.86 24.39 -2.91
CA SER A 14 12.80 23.09 -3.57
C SER A 14 11.36 22.76 -3.98
N GLY A 15 11.13 22.55 -5.26
CA GLY A 15 9.84 22.08 -5.77
C GLY A 15 9.47 20.66 -5.33
N ARG A 16 10.41 19.95 -4.67
CA ARG A 16 10.23 18.59 -4.13
C ARG A 16 10.30 18.57 -2.60
N LEU A 17 10.10 19.71 -1.91
CA LEU A 17 10.32 19.79 -0.46
C LEU A 17 9.41 18.85 0.32
N TYR A 18 8.14 18.72 -0.06
CA TYR A 18 7.16 17.89 0.64
C TYR A 18 6.70 16.73 -0.23
N GLY A 19 6.90 15.50 0.25
CA GLY A 19 6.44 14.28 -0.37
C GLY A 19 5.71 13.37 0.60
N ALA A 20 5.27 12.23 0.10
CA ALA A 20 4.70 11.16 0.89
C ALA A 20 5.65 9.94 0.91
N PHE A 21 5.64 9.21 2.02
CA PHE A 21 6.39 7.97 2.20
C PHE A 21 5.39 6.84 2.45
N PHE A 22 5.28 5.91 1.51
CA PHE A 22 4.43 4.75 1.65
C PHE A 22 5.26 3.50 1.97
N GLU A 23 4.90 2.82 3.02
CA GLU A 23 5.42 1.51 3.40
C GLU A 23 4.27 0.62 3.88
N ASP A 24 4.27 -0.66 3.50
CA ASP A 24 3.30 -1.61 4.02
C ASP A 24 3.65 -2.02 5.45
N ILE A 25 3.44 -1.09 6.36
CA ILE A 25 3.50 -1.23 7.81
C ILE A 25 2.11 -0.94 8.38
N ASN A 26 1.69 -1.58 9.45
CA ASN A 26 0.36 -1.39 10.05
C ASN A 26 -0.81 -1.70 9.09
N HIS A 27 -0.69 -2.70 8.24
CA HIS A 27 -1.67 -3.00 7.19
C HIS A 27 -1.98 -1.80 6.28
N SER A 28 -0.94 -1.09 5.86
CA SER A 28 -1.10 0.09 5.01
C SER A 28 -1.46 -0.25 3.56
N ALA A 29 -1.01 -1.41 3.06
CA ALA A 29 -1.37 -1.93 1.74
C ALA A 29 -2.61 -2.82 1.84
N ASP A 30 -2.44 -4.08 2.20
CA ASP A 30 -3.55 -5.02 2.38
C ASP A 30 -4.32 -4.69 3.66
N GLY A 31 -5.62 -4.42 3.52
CA GLY A 31 -6.47 -3.91 4.59
C GLY A 31 -6.43 -2.38 4.76
N GLY A 32 -5.64 -1.70 3.91
CA GLY A 32 -5.49 -0.25 3.86
C GLY A 32 -5.75 0.30 2.46
N LEU A 33 -4.69 0.73 1.78
CA LEU A 33 -4.76 1.36 0.46
C LEU A 33 -5.36 0.42 -0.62
N ASN A 34 -5.17 -0.90 -0.50
CA ASN A 34 -5.82 -1.88 -1.34
C ASN A 34 -7.33 -1.88 -1.06
N ALA A 35 -8.15 -1.67 -2.10
CA ALA A 35 -9.60 -1.62 -1.98
C ALA A 35 -10.24 -2.99 -1.72
N ASN A 36 -9.55 -4.10 -2.02
CA ASN A 36 -10.09 -5.44 -1.79
C ASN A 36 -10.22 -5.73 -0.29
N MET A 37 -11.44 -5.97 0.16
CA MET A 37 -11.75 -6.26 1.56
C MET A 37 -11.46 -7.71 1.96
N VAL A 38 -11.23 -8.61 0.98
CA VAL A 38 -11.00 -10.03 1.23
C VAL A 38 -9.56 -10.27 1.69
N ASN A 39 -9.40 -10.72 2.92
CA ASN A 39 -8.10 -11.08 3.46
C ASN A 39 -7.66 -12.46 2.93
N ASN A 40 -6.38 -12.58 2.52
CA ASN A 40 -5.86 -13.81 1.90
C ASN A 40 -6.68 -14.26 0.67
N TYR A 41 -6.87 -13.32 -0.26
CA TYR A 41 -7.77 -13.44 -1.42
C TYR A 41 -7.39 -14.55 -2.39
N SER A 42 -6.11 -14.95 -2.42
CA SER A 42 -5.52 -15.88 -3.38
C SER A 42 -5.06 -17.20 -2.76
N PHE A 43 -5.34 -17.42 -1.48
CA PHE A 43 -4.91 -18.63 -0.75
C PHE A 43 -3.38 -18.88 -0.79
N ASP A 44 -2.58 -17.85 -1.06
CA ASP A 44 -1.12 -17.92 -1.06
C ASP A 44 -0.48 -17.45 0.25
N GLY A 45 -1.27 -17.33 1.32
CA GLY A 45 -0.83 -16.73 2.57
C GLY A 45 0.44 -17.39 3.14
N VAL A 46 1.45 -16.56 3.39
CA VAL A 46 2.70 -16.89 4.08
C VAL A 46 2.89 -15.96 5.25
N TYR A 47 3.09 -16.51 6.43
CA TYR A 47 3.07 -15.76 7.68
C TYR A 47 4.32 -16.05 8.50
N LEU A 48 4.67 -15.12 9.40
CA LEU A 48 5.66 -15.39 10.42
C LEU A 48 5.06 -16.29 11.51
N ASP A 49 5.61 -17.49 11.66
CA ASP A 49 5.29 -18.38 12.76
C ASP A 49 6.02 -17.97 14.05
N HIS A 50 7.29 -17.58 13.87
CA HIS A 50 8.14 -17.23 14.99
C HIS A 50 9.18 -16.20 14.60
N HIS A 51 9.39 -15.20 15.47
CA HIS A 51 10.56 -14.35 15.35
C HIS A 51 11.18 -14.10 16.72
N THR A 52 12.46 -13.95 16.77
CA THR A 52 13.17 -13.48 17.95
C THR A 52 14.48 -12.80 17.60
N TRP A 53 14.66 -11.61 18.16
CA TRP A 53 15.90 -10.87 18.05
C TRP A 53 17.06 -11.47 18.83
N ARG A 54 16.80 -12.50 19.64
CA ARG A 54 17.80 -13.18 20.49
C ARG A 54 18.54 -14.30 19.78
N LEU A 55 17.95 -14.86 18.73
CA LEU A 55 18.58 -15.89 17.92
C LEU A 55 19.26 -15.28 16.70
N SER A 56 20.16 -16.01 16.06
CA SER A 56 20.89 -15.61 14.85
C SER A 56 20.64 -16.63 13.73
N GLY A 57 20.81 -16.19 12.48
CA GLY A 57 20.64 -17.05 11.32
C GLY A 57 19.19 -17.44 11.03
N ALA A 58 18.99 -18.59 10.43
CA ALA A 58 17.69 -19.10 9.99
C ALA A 58 16.69 -19.31 11.14
N ASP A 59 17.18 -19.57 12.34
CA ASP A 59 16.32 -19.80 13.51
C ASP A 59 15.67 -18.53 14.04
N ARG A 60 16.08 -17.37 13.55
CA ARG A 60 15.56 -16.08 13.99
C ARG A 60 14.17 -15.79 13.44
N TRP A 61 13.95 -16.24 12.24
CA TRP A 61 12.72 -16.01 11.49
C TRP A 61 12.22 -17.34 10.96
N ARG A 62 11.07 -17.75 11.42
CA ARG A 62 10.40 -18.93 10.87
C ARG A 62 9.10 -18.47 10.22
N THR A 63 8.87 -18.92 9.01
CA THR A 63 7.62 -18.68 8.28
C THR A 63 6.85 -19.96 8.13
N GLN A 64 5.57 -19.82 8.01
CA GLN A 64 4.61 -20.89 7.84
C GLN A 64 3.68 -20.52 6.69
N ALA A 65 3.48 -21.46 5.77
CA ALA A 65 2.40 -21.37 4.80
C ALA A 65 1.09 -21.71 5.49
N ASP A 66 0.11 -20.80 5.41
CA ASP A 66 -1.22 -21.03 5.94
C ASP A 66 -2.26 -20.53 4.91
N PRO A 67 -2.46 -21.33 3.85
CA PRO A 67 -3.27 -20.91 2.70
C PRO A 67 -4.74 -20.68 3.01
N LEU A 68 -5.25 -21.31 4.06
CA LEU A 68 -6.67 -21.19 4.44
C LEU A 68 -6.90 -20.18 5.57
N ARG A 69 -5.86 -19.53 6.06
CA ARG A 69 -5.96 -18.52 7.12
C ARG A 69 -6.92 -17.40 6.72
N PHE A 70 -7.72 -16.94 7.67
CA PHE A 70 -8.80 -15.95 7.54
C PHE A 70 -10.06 -16.43 6.85
N TRP A 71 -10.09 -17.68 6.38
CA TRP A 71 -11.28 -18.30 5.83
C TRP A 71 -11.92 -19.28 6.83
N ARG A 72 -13.22 -19.26 6.91
CA ARG A 72 -14.04 -20.14 7.75
C ARG A 72 -14.91 -21.00 6.87
N PHE A 73 -15.08 -22.26 7.26
CA PHE A 73 -15.83 -23.26 6.49
C PHE A 73 -16.87 -23.87 7.40
N ASP A 74 -18.16 -23.76 7.05
CA ASP A 74 -19.28 -24.35 7.78
C ASP A 74 -20.01 -25.34 6.88
N GLY A 75 -20.26 -26.55 7.37
CA GLY A 75 -20.92 -27.60 6.60
C GLY A 75 -20.15 -28.12 5.38
N CYS A 76 -18.90 -27.71 5.19
CA CYS A 76 -17.98 -28.17 4.15
C CYS A 76 -16.56 -28.34 4.71
N SER A 77 -15.69 -29.00 3.95
CA SER A 77 -14.26 -29.05 4.24
C SER A 77 -13.45 -28.35 3.14
N ALA A 78 -12.30 -27.86 3.48
CA ALA A 78 -11.37 -27.22 2.54
C ALA A 78 -9.97 -27.79 2.66
N VAL A 79 -9.30 -27.94 1.53
CA VAL A 79 -7.88 -28.36 1.44
C VAL A 79 -7.16 -27.40 0.49
N SER A 80 -5.97 -26.97 0.88
CA SER A 80 -5.10 -26.22 -0.01
C SER A 80 -4.53 -27.14 -1.09
N CYS A 81 -4.64 -26.73 -2.34
CA CYS A 81 -4.10 -27.41 -3.51
C CYS A 81 -3.20 -26.47 -4.30
N GLY A 82 -2.29 -27.02 -5.12
CA GLY A 82 -1.37 -26.27 -5.96
C GLY A 82 0.09 -26.55 -5.66
N THR A 83 0.98 -25.75 -6.22
CA THR A 83 2.41 -25.86 -6.00
C THR A 83 2.81 -25.24 -4.66
N GLU A 84 3.97 -25.62 -4.13
CA GLU A 84 4.47 -25.07 -2.87
C GLU A 84 4.58 -23.55 -2.91
N ILE A 85 4.11 -22.91 -1.85
CA ILE A 85 4.44 -21.50 -1.58
C ILE A 85 5.93 -21.46 -1.27
N ARG A 86 6.64 -20.46 -1.75
CA ARG A 86 8.03 -20.27 -1.41
C ARG A 86 8.22 -20.33 0.10
N GLY A 87 8.97 -21.29 0.55
CA GLY A 87 9.32 -21.45 1.94
C GLY A 87 10.12 -20.23 2.44
N ALA A 88 10.13 -20.07 3.75
CA ALA A 88 10.77 -19.03 4.53
C ALA A 88 12.26 -18.77 4.24
N HIS A 89 12.90 -19.66 3.56
CA HIS A 89 14.34 -19.60 3.34
C HIS A 89 14.71 -18.81 2.07
N GLY A 90 13.78 -18.01 1.52
CA GLY A 90 14.09 -17.10 0.43
C GLY A 90 14.91 -17.77 -0.66
N GLN A 91 14.51 -18.98 -1.03
CA GLN A 91 15.04 -19.53 -2.26
C GLN A 91 14.68 -18.51 -3.34
N THR A 92 15.66 -17.75 -3.74
CA THR A 92 15.60 -16.92 -4.93
C THR A 92 14.89 -17.74 -5.98
N ILE A 93 13.86 -17.16 -6.59
CA ILE A 93 13.34 -17.76 -7.81
C ILE A 93 14.57 -17.91 -8.68
N ASP A 94 14.92 -19.12 -8.98
CA ASP A 94 15.86 -19.38 -10.04
C ASP A 94 15.19 -18.95 -11.34
N THR A 95 15.27 -17.66 -11.61
CA THR A 95 15.07 -17.14 -12.94
C THR A 95 16.28 -17.66 -13.69
N SER A 96 16.10 -18.80 -14.36
CA SER A 96 17.17 -19.38 -15.17
C SER A 96 17.77 -18.26 -16.01
N ALA A 97 19.10 -18.23 -16.05
CA ALA A 97 19.89 -17.22 -16.74
C ALA A 97 19.51 -17.07 -18.23
N ASP A 98 18.69 -17.97 -18.74
CA ASP A 98 18.30 -18.12 -20.14
C ASP A 98 16.91 -17.54 -20.47
N CYS A 99 16.20 -16.92 -19.52
CA CYS A 99 14.90 -16.30 -19.81
C CYS A 99 15.08 -14.80 -20.05
N PRO A 100 15.14 -14.34 -21.32
CA PRO A 100 15.23 -12.92 -21.66
C PRO A 100 13.93 -12.16 -21.39
N ALA A 101 12.82 -12.86 -21.18
CA ALA A 101 11.52 -12.27 -20.84
C ALA A 101 11.36 -12.06 -19.35
N PRO A 102 10.59 -11.03 -18.93
CA PRO A 102 10.25 -10.84 -17.53
C PRO A 102 9.66 -12.12 -16.95
N PRO A 103 10.13 -12.59 -15.78
CA PRO A 103 9.59 -13.79 -15.17
C PRO A 103 8.21 -13.49 -14.60
N ILE A 104 7.19 -13.78 -15.35
CA ILE A 104 5.82 -13.75 -14.89
C ILE A 104 5.56 -15.10 -14.22
N HIS A 105 5.32 -15.09 -12.91
CA HIS A 105 5.08 -16.30 -12.15
C HIS A 105 3.59 -16.66 -12.17
N ALA A 106 3.30 -17.92 -12.39
CA ALA A 106 1.97 -18.43 -12.23
C ALA A 106 1.56 -18.42 -10.74
N HIS A 107 0.31 -18.15 -10.47
CA HIS A 107 -0.34 -18.31 -9.19
C HIS A 107 -0.09 -19.74 -8.68
N SER A 108 0.10 -19.91 -7.36
CA SER A 108 0.62 -21.17 -6.85
C SER A 108 -0.41 -22.01 -6.12
N ARG A 109 -1.44 -21.43 -5.48
CA ARG A 109 -2.40 -22.17 -4.66
C ARG A 109 -3.84 -21.74 -4.87
N TYR A 110 -4.75 -22.61 -4.41
CA TYR A 110 -6.20 -22.40 -4.38
C TYR A 110 -6.82 -23.29 -3.28
N ALA A 111 -8.04 -22.99 -2.88
CA ALA A 111 -8.80 -23.82 -1.94
C ALA A 111 -9.68 -24.82 -2.69
N ARG A 112 -9.55 -26.11 -2.39
CA ARG A 112 -10.47 -27.14 -2.84
C ARG A 112 -11.51 -27.39 -1.77
N ILE A 113 -12.76 -27.16 -2.11
CA ILE A 113 -13.90 -27.24 -1.23
C ILE A 113 -14.67 -28.54 -1.52
N THR A 114 -15.02 -29.28 -0.47
CA THR A 114 -15.82 -30.49 -0.55
C THR A 114 -17.06 -30.34 0.32
N VAL A 115 -18.23 -30.51 -0.29
CA VAL A 115 -19.55 -30.48 0.37
C VAL A 115 -20.19 -31.84 0.21
N GLY A 116 -20.65 -32.45 1.31
CA GLY A 116 -21.31 -33.73 1.32
C GLY A 116 -20.75 -34.69 2.38
N ASN A 117 -21.33 -35.88 2.53
CA ASN A 117 -21.00 -36.83 3.58
C ASN A 117 -19.56 -37.31 3.51
N VAL A 118 -18.69 -36.75 4.30
CA VAL A 118 -17.43 -37.43 4.65
C VAL A 118 -17.82 -38.60 5.51
N ARG A 119 -17.84 -39.83 4.92
CA ARG A 119 -17.88 -41.03 5.74
C ARG A 119 -16.58 -41.06 6.56
N GLU A 120 -16.71 -40.80 7.86
CA GLU A 120 -15.65 -41.15 8.81
C GLU A 120 -15.24 -42.59 8.56
N ASN A 121 -14.03 -42.81 8.12
CA ASN A 121 -13.35 -44.07 8.39
C ASN A 121 -13.07 -44.08 9.89
N ALA A 122 -14.04 -44.53 10.69
CA ALA A 122 -13.90 -44.76 12.09
C ALA A 122 -12.88 -45.91 12.31
N GLY A 123 -11.64 -45.55 12.39
CA GLY A 123 -10.57 -46.34 12.93
C GLY A 123 -10.14 -45.70 14.26
N ALA A 124 -10.59 -46.32 15.34
CA ALA A 124 -10.34 -45.93 16.71
C ALA A 124 -8.88 -45.55 16.99
N GLY A 125 -8.70 -44.44 17.67
CA GLY A 125 -7.45 -44.08 18.32
C GLY A 125 -7.43 -42.59 18.73
N ASP A 126 -7.63 -42.36 20.02
CA ASP A 126 -7.27 -41.08 20.67
C ASP A 126 -5.88 -40.64 20.18
N ALA A 127 -5.81 -39.54 19.52
CA ALA A 127 -4.52 -38.92 19.20
C ALA A 127 -4.54 -37.44 19.61
N ASN A 128 -4.09 -37.21 20.81
CA ASN A 128 -3.33 -36.03 21.17
C ASN A 128 -2.14 -35.97 20.20
N VAL A 129 -2.21 -35.15 19.17
CA VAL A 129 -1.09 -34.94 18.26
C VAL A 129 -0.15 -33.94 18.90
N GLN A 130 0.80 -34.44 19.61
CA GLN A 130 2.05 -33.80 19.93
C GLN A 130 2.84 -33.75 18.62
N LEU A 131 3.17 -32.55 18.16
CA LEU A 131 4.00 -32.35 16.97
C LEU A 131 5.43 -32.73 17.33
N ASP A 132 5.86 -33.92 16.91
CA ASP A 132 7.27 -34.31 16.90
C ASP A 132 7.95 -33.74 15.65
N ASP A 133 9.09 -33.10 15.92
CA ASP A 133 10.04 -32.60 14.91
C ASP A 133 10.59 -33.73 14.05
N ALA A 134 10.06 -33.96 12.87
CA ALA A 134 10.86 -34.53 11.77
C ALA A 134 10.11 -34.54 10.42
N ALA A 135 10.81 -34.07 9.40
CA ALA A 135 10.63 -34.33 7.97
C ALA A 135 9.58 -33.53 7.20
N THR A 136 10.10 -32.54 6.52
CA THR A 136 9.79 -32.11 5.17
C THR A 136 9.01 -33.11 4.33
N ASP A 137 7.72 -32.83 4.09
CA ASP A 137 7.01 -33.06 2.83
C ASP A 137 5.51 -32.79 3.04
N GLY A 138 4.99 -31.82 2.31
CA GLY A 138 3.57 -31.66 1.99
C GLY A 138 2.60 -31.48 3.17
N ILE A 139 2.61 -30.31 3.85
CA ILE A 139 1.61 -30.02 4.88
C ILE A 139 0.28 -29.66 4.21
N THR A 140 -0.64 -30.61 4.22
CA THR A 140 -2.05 -30.37 3.92
C THR A 140 -2.77 -30.07 5.22
N GLY A 141 -3.10 -28.78 5.47
CA GLY A 141 -4.01 -28.45 6.57
C GLY A 141 -5.45 -28.83 6.20
N VAL A 142 -6.05 -29.74 6.95
CA VAL A 142 -7.49 -30.07 6.84
C VAL A 142 -8.20 -29.38 7.99
N VAL A 143 -9.11 -28.47 7.68
CA VAL A 143 -10.02 -27.91 8.68
C VAL A 143 -11.32 -28.66 8.63
N THR A 144 -11.66 -29.38 9.70
CA THR A 144 -12.95 -30.07 9.84
C THR A 144 -13.77 -29.41 10.94
N THR A 145 -15.05 -29.16 10.68
CA THR A 145 -15.98 -28.72 11.72
C THR A 145 -16.86 -29.87 12.17
N ASP A 146 -16.86 -30.18 13.48
CA ASP A 146 -17.66 -31.21 14.10
C ASP A 146 -19.12 -30.76 14.25
N GLY A 147 -20.03 -31.43 13.57
CA GLY A 147 -21.47 -31.30 13.77
C GLY A 147 -22.23 -32.53 13.21
N PRO A 148 -23.32 -33.01 13.89
CA PRO A 148 -24.02 -34.19 13.43
C PRO A 148 -24.73 -33.95 12.09
N ALA A 149 -24.53 -34.87 11.16
CA ALA A 149 -25.12 -34.87 9.81
C ALA A 149 -26.66 -34.93 9.87
N THR A 150 -27.33 -33.82 9.61
CA THR A 150 -28.73 -33.77 9.27
C THR A 150 -28.88 -33.37 7.82
N ALA A 151 -29.71 -34.08 7.09
CA ALA A 151 -30.01 -33.88 5.68
C ALA A 151 -30.34 -32.40 5.37
N ASN A 152 -29.74 -31.84 4.31
CA ASN A 152 -29.91 -30.46 3.83
C ASN A 152 -29.35 -29.36 4.76
N ARG A 153 -28.12 -29.45 5.17
CA ARG A 153 -27.43 -28.24 5.67
C ARG A 153 -26.92 -27.45 4.47
N ALA A 154 -27.27 -26.18 4.41
CA ALA A 154 -26.59 -25.20 3.59
C ALA A 154 -25.14 -25.09 4.12
N ALA A 155 -24.16 -25.31 3.28
CA ALA A 155 -22.76 -25.09 3.60
C ALA A 155 -22.41 -23.63 3.31
N ALA A 156 -21.38 -23.11 3.97
CA ALA A 156 -20.93 -21.75 3.75
C ALA A 156 -19.42 -21.62 3.87
N ILE A 157 -18.88 -20.65 3.13
CA ILE A 157 -17.50 -20.19 3.22
C ILE A 157 -17.53 -18.71 3.60
N GLU A 158 -16.78 -18.31 4.60
CA GLU A 158 -16.81 -16.94 5.11
C GLU A 158 -15.41 -16.34 5.21
N ASN A 159 -15.32 -15.03 4.99
CA ASN A 159 -14.12 -14.24 5.21
C ASN A 159 -14.46 -13.00 6.02
N LEU A 160 -13.75 -12.75 7.11
CA LEU A 160 -14.02 -11.61 8.00
C LEU A 160 -13.38 -10.30 7.54
N GLY A 161 -12.54 -10.33 6.51
CA GLY A 161 -11.77 -9.18 6.05
C GLY A 161 -10.56 -8.88 6.94
N TYR A 162 -10.13 -7.62 6.91
CA TYR A 162 -8.95 -7.15 7.64
C TYR A 162 -9.36 -6.55 8.99
N ASN A 163 -9.56 -7.37 9.99
CA ASN A 163 -10.03 -6.96 11.31
C ASN A 163 -8.91 -6.71 12.34
N GLY A 164 -7.66 -6.89 11.95
CA GLY A 164 -6.50 -6.66 12.81
C GLY A 164 -6.17 -7.79 13.78
N GLY A 165 -6.98 -8.85 13.83
CA GLY A 165 -6.74 -9.97 14.74
C GLY A 165 -6.90 -9.62 16.21
N GLY A 166 -6.25 -10.39 17.09
CA GLY A 166 -6.24 -10.16 18.54
C GLY A 166 -7.63 -10.10 19.15
N THR A 167 -7.94 -9.01 19.82
CA THR A 167 -9.27 -8.77 20.42
C THR A 167 -10.39 -8.64 19.41
N ASN A 168 -10.05 -8.37 18.14
CA ASN A 168 -10.98 -8.22 17.03
C ASN A 168 -11.01 -9.44 16.11
N ALA A 169 -10.36 -10.54 16.49
CA ALA A 169 -10.20 -11.71 15.60
C ALA A 169 -11.53 -12.29 15.07
N ASP A 170 -12.61 -12.10 15.81
CA ASP A 170 -13.96 -12.54 15.43
C ASP A 170 -14.86 -11.40 14.90
N GLU A 171 -14.37 -10.16 14.89
CA GLU A 171 -15.13 -9.01 14.40
C GLU A 171 -15.14 -8.95 12.88
N PRO A 172 -16.30 -8.68 12.26
CA PRO A 172 -16.38 -8.48 10.81
C PRO A 172 -15.79 -7.13 10.39
N ALA A 173 -15.13 -7.09 9.23
CA ALA A 173 -14.42 -5.90 8.74
C ALA A 173 -14.82 -5.46 7.31
N PHE A 174 -15.84 -6.06 6.72
CA PHE A 174 -16.39 -5.54 5.46
C PHE A 174 -17.31 -4.36 5.76
N ALA A 175 -16.81 -3.15 5.55
CA ALA A 175 -17.60 -1.94 5.75
C ALA A 175 -18.56 -1.74 4.58
N ILE A 176 -19.85 -1.89 4.83
CA ILE A 176 -20.91 -1.72 3.84
C ILE A 176 -21.67 -0.44 4.12
N THR A 177 -21.94 0.31 3.05
CA THR A 177 -22.74 1.54 3.07
C THR A 177 -24.01 1.31 2.24
N ALA A 178 -25.15 1.59 2.82
CA ALA A 178 -26.43 1.50 2.11
C ALA A 178 -26.45 2.40 0.86
N GLY A 179 -26.88 1.82 -0.26
CA GLY A 179 -26.97 2.53 -1.55
C GLY A 179 -25.66 2.55 -2.36
N HIS A 180 -24.53 2.12 -1.81
CA HIS A 180 -23.32 1.91 -2.59
C HIS A 180 -23.40 0.63 -3.41
N THR A 181 -22.66 0.57 -4.50
CA THR A 181 -22.48 -0.63 -5.32
C THR A 181 -21.12 -1.24 -5.02
N TYR A 182 -21.06 -2.56 -4.93
CA TYR A 182 -19.84 -3.32 -4.66
C TYR A 182 -19.55 -4.27 -5.81
N ASP A 183 -18.30 -4.28 -6.27
CA ASP A 183 -17.79 -5.26 -7.20
C ASP A 183 -17.40 -6.53 -6.44
N VAL A 184 -17.90 -7.68 -6.92
CA VAL A 184 -17.51 -8.99 -6.43
C VAL A 184 -16.97 -9.82 -7.58
N SER A 185 -15.84 -10.48 -7.39
CA SER A 185 -15.31 -11.46 -8.34
C SER A 185 -14.61 -12.60 -7.64
N LEU A 186 -14.63 -13.76 -8.27
CA LEU A 186 -13.89 -14.94 -7.84
C LEU A 186 -13.59 -15.85 -9.02
N CYS A 187 -12.54 -16.65 -8.92
CA CYS A 187 -12.25 -17.72 -9.84
C CYS A 187 -12.75 -19.04 -9.24
N ILE A 188 -13.47 -19.82 -10.05
CA ILE A 188 -14.04 -21.10 -9.63
C ILE A 188 -13.78 -22.16 -10.67
N ARG A 189 -13.56 -23.42 -10.22
CA ARG A 189 -13.46 -24.58 -11.08
C ARG A 189 -14.25 -25.75 -10.46
N ALA A 190 -15.26 -26.22 -11.16
CA ALA A 190 -15.99 -27.39 -10.71
C ALA A 190 -15.18 -28.67 -10.99
N VAL A 191 -15.05 -29.51 -9.97
CA VAL A 191 -14.32 -30.78 -10.03
C VAL A 191 -15.29 -31.96 -10.09
N SER A 192 -16.36 -31.96 -9.28
CA SER A 192 -17.43 -32.97 -9.33
C SER A 192 -18.75 -32.42 -8.83
N GLY A 193 -19.86 -32.89 -9.39
CA GLY A 193 -21.21 -32.50 -9.02
C GLY A 193 -21.59 -31.11 -9.45
N ALA A 194 -22.68 -30.61 -8.87
CA ALA A 194 -23.18 -29.27 -9.11
C ALA A 194 -23.60 -28.59 -7.79
N ALA A 195 -23.35 -27.30 -7.71
CA ALA A 195 -23.73 -26.45 -6.57
C ALA A 195 -24.37 -25.14 -7.05
N ARG A 196 -25.31 -24.61 -6.26
CA ARG A 196 -25.72 -23.22 -6.35
C ARG A 196 -24.94 -22.43 -5.30
N LEU A 197 -24.31 -21.35 -5.73
CA LEU A 197 -23.56 -20.45 -4.87
C LEU A 197 -24.30 -19.10 -4.76
N SER A 198 -24.33 -18.54 -3.56
CA SER A 198 -24.84 -17.20 -3.30
C SER A 198 -23.75 -16.38 -2.58
N ILE A 199 -23.34 -15.28 -3.19
CA ILE A 199 -22.23 -14.46 -2.69
C ILE A 199 -22.81 -13.12 -2.23
N CYS A 200 -22.65 -12.79 -0.96
CA CYS A 200 -23.12 -11.54 -0.35
C CYS A 200 -22.27 -11.19 0.87
N VAL A 201 -22.52 -10.02 1.45
CA VAL A 201 -22.03 -9.66 2.79
C VAL A 201 -23.18 -9.73 3.77
N ILE A 202 -22.93 -10.37 4.91
CA ILE A 202 -23.89 -10.50 6.01
C ILE A 202 -23.33 -9.88 7.28
N GLY A 203 -24.21 -9.32 8.11
CA GLY A 203 -23.88 -8.78 9.42
C GLY A 203 -23.54 -9.86 10.45
N GLY A 204 -23.15 -9.44 11.64
CA GLY A 204 -22.86 -10.34 12.75
C GLY A 204 -24.08 -11.15 13.21
N ASP A 205 -25.27 -10.64 12.99
CA ASP A 205 -26.57 -11.29 13.24
C ASP A 205 -27.08 -12.14 12.06
N SER A 206 -26.25 -12.31 11.03
CA SER A 206 -26.56 -12.98 9.77
C SER A 206 -27.61 -12.25 8.90
N SER A 207 -27.96 -11.00 9.21
CA SER A 207 -28.78 -10.16 8.32
C SER A 207 -28.02 -9.81 7.04
N PRO A 208 -28.67 -9.78 5.87
CA PRO A 208 -27.99 -9.38 4.64
C PRO A 208 -27.67 -7.88 4.65
N LEU A 209 -26.40 -7.55 4.46
CA LEU A 209 -25.95 -6.17 4.29
C LEU A 209 -25.83 -5.77 2.81
N THR A 210 -25.74 -6.76 1.92
CA THR A 210 -25.77 -6.52 0.47
C THR A 210 -26.77 -7.42 -0.24
N GLY A 211 -27.11 -7.07 -1.47
CA GLY A 211 -27.69 -8.01 -2.42
C GLY A 211 -26.78 -9.21 -2.64
N SER A 212 -27.30 -10.25 -3.31
CA SER A 212 -26.55 -11.49 -3.56
C SER A 212 -26.27 -11.69 -5.04
N ALA A 213 -25.05 -12.01 -5.40
CA ALA A 213 -24.72 -12.60 -6.70
C ALA A 213 -24.99 -14.13 -6.64
N ARG A 214 -25.77 -14.65 -7.57
CA ARG A 214 -26.14 -16.07 -7.60
C ARG A 214 -25.63 -16.73 -8.85
N LEU A 215 -25.06 -17.92 -8.70
CA LEU A 215 -24.53 -18.71 -9.81
C LEU A 215 -24.71 -20.21 -9.56
N ILE A 216 -24.76 -20.95 -10.67
CA ILE A 216 -24.74 -22.40 -10.67
C ILE A 216 -23.42 -22.84 -11.26
N CYS A 217 -22.67 -23.63 -10.51
CA CYS A 217 -21.40 -24.21 -10.90
C CYS A 217 -21.55 -25.71 -11.07
N GLU A 218 -21.18 -26.25 -12.24
CA GLU A 218 -21.34 -27.66 -12.59
C GLU A 218 -20.09 -28.18 -13.27
N ALA A 219 -19.68 -29.40 -12.91
CA ALA A 219 -18.62 -30.11 -13.61
C ALA A 219 -19.14 -30.58 -14.97
N GLY A 220 -18.61 -30.03 -16.07
CA GLY A 220 -19.03 -30.37 -17.44
C GLY A 220 -18.40 -31.65 -17.94
N ARG A 221 -19.16 -32.42 -18.76
CA ARG A 221 -18.57 -33.46 -19.58
C ARG A 221 -18.02 -32.86 -20.86
N THR A 222 -16.80 -33.21 -21.24
CA THR A 222 -16.26 -32.89 -22.54
C THR A 222 -17.09 -33.59 -23.63
N PRO A 223 -17.72 -32.91 -24.57
CA PRO A 223 -18.44 -33.56 -25.66
C PRO A 223 -17.44 -34.33 -26.54
N GLY A 224 -17.50 -35.65 -26.52
CA GLY A 224 -16.79 -36.47 -27.50
C GLY A 224 -15.86 -37.57 -27.01
N ALA A 225 -15.68 -37.80 -25.73
CA ALA A 225 -14.93 -38.98 -25.27
C ALA A 225 -15.82 -40.22 -25.24
N ASN A 226 -15.76 -41.03 -26.29
CA ASN A 226 -16.28 -42.37 -26.28
C ASN A 226 -15.47 -43.23 -25.28
N ALA A 227 -16.13 -44.02 -24.47
CA ALA A 227 -15.58 -44.87 -23.40
C ALA A 227 -14.66 -45.99 -23.92
N GLY A 228 -13.76 -45.71 -24.85
CA GLY A 228 -12.90 -46.74 -25.48
C GLY A 228 -11.42 -46.39 -25.57
N ASP A 229 -11.00 -45.14 -25.39
CA ASP A 229 -9.61 -44.73 -25.57
C ASP A 229 -9.03 -44.14 -24.27
N CYS A 230 -8.79 -44.98 -23.28
CA CYS A 230 -7.97 -44.65 -22.11
C CYS A 230 -6.51 -45.09 -22.35
N ALA A 231 -5.80 -44.31 -23.15
CA ALA A 231 -4.34 -44.36 -23.12
C ALA A 231 -3.81 -42.96 -23.43
N SER A 232 -3.21 -42.33 -22.40
CA SER A 232 -2.43 -41.08 -22.44
C SER A 232 -3.21 -39.81 -22.86
N GLY A 233 -3.80 -39.12 -21.92
CA GLY A 233 -4.29 -37.77 -22.07
C GLY A 233 -5.63 -37.54 -21.32
N CYS A 234 -5.61 -37.32 -20.02
CA CYS A 234 -6.79 -36.87 -19.31
C CYS A 234 -7.20 -35.51 -19.87
N ALA A 235 -8.35 -35.44 -20.56
CA ALA A 235 -8.95 -34.18 -20.93
C ALA A 235 -9.25 -33.38 -19.65
N ALA A 236 -8.85 -32.12 -19.64
CA ALA A 236 -9.11 -31.21 -18.51
C ALA A 236 -10.62 -31.15 -18.21
N PRO A 237 -11.04 -31.14 -16.94
CA PRO A 237 -12.43 -30.97 -16.58
C PRO A 237 -12.94 -29.62 -17.09
N SER A 238 -14.08 -29.59 -17.77
CA SER A 238 -14.72 -28.35 -18.17
C SER A 238 -15.67 -27.89 -17.05
N THR A 239 -15.59 -26.62 -16.67
CA THR A 239 -16.49 -26.01 -15.70
C THR A 239 -17.59 -25.27 -16.46
N ARG A 240 -18.83 -25.53 -16.15
CA ARG A 240 -19.97 -24.74 -16.60
C ARG A 240 -20.47 -23.87 -15.47
N VAL A 241 -20.46 -22.56 -15.67
CA VAL A 241 -21.05 -21.59 -14.74
C VAL A 241 -22.13 -20.82 -15.47
N VAL A 242 -23.30 -20.66 -14.86
CA VAL A 242 -24.40 -19.85 -15.37
C VAL A 242 -24.95 -18.99 -14.25
N ALA A 243 -25.38 -17.78 -14.58
CA ALA A 243 -26.15 -16.96 -13.65
C ALA A 243 -27.46 -17.67 -13.29
N ASP A 244 -27.84 -17.73 -12.01
CA ASP A 244 -29.07 -18.36 -11.58
C ASP A 244 -30.27 -17.44 -11.88
N PRO A 245 -31.16 -17.81 -12.79
CA PRO A 245 -32.34 -17.01 -13.14
C PRO A 245 -33.44 -17.03 -12.07
N SER A 246 -33.34 -17.85 -11.03
CA SER A 246 -34.32 -17.92 -9.96
C SER A 246 -34.22 -16.76 -8.99
N SER A 247 -34.67 -15.58 -9.43
CA SER A 247 -35.09 -14.52 -8.52
C SER A 247 -36.27 -15.02 -7.73
N PRO A 248 -36.46 -14.71 -6.45
CA PRO A 248 -37.66 -15.05 -5.73
C PRO A 248 -38.83 -14.23 -6.30
N HIS A 249 -39.44 -14.73 -7.36
CA HIS A 249 -40.75 -14.30 -7.80
C HIS A 249 -41.77 -15.01 -6.94
N ASP A 250 -42.41 -14.24 -6.07
CA ASP A 250 -43.79 -14.28 -5.66
C ASP A 250 -44.50 -15.64 -5.81
N ASP A 251 -44.53 -16.39 -4.73
CA ASP A 251 -45.55 -17.41 -4.56
C ASP A 251 -46.90 -16.72 -4.38
N GLY A 252 -47.64 -16.69 -5.46
CA GLY A 252 -48.98 -16.10 -5.50
C GLY A 252 -49.92 -16.74 -4.49
N THR A 253 -50.04 -16.15 -3.32
CA THR A 253 -51.21 -16.24 -2.47
C THR A 253 -51.81 -14.84 -2.27
N ALA A 254 -52.78 -14.55 -3.11
CA ALA A 254 -53.61 -13.35 -3.04
C ALA A 254 -54.39 -13.32 -1.73
N GLY A 255 -53.96 -12.49 -0.79
CA GLY A 255 -54.73 -12.03 0.36
C GLY A 255 -54.94 -10.53 0.26
N ARG A 256 -56.18 -10.11 -0.12
CA ARG A 256 -56.63 -8.71 -0.13
C ARG A 256 -56.58 -8.12 1.26
N THR A 257 -55.93 -6.97 1.43
CA THR A 257 -56.31 -5.92 2.40
C THR A 257 -55.81 -4.54 1.96
N PRO A 258 -56.30 -3.41 2.51
CA PRO A 258 -56.67 -2.25 1.70
C PRO A 258 -55.62 -1.12 1.77
N ALA A 259 -55.65 -0.29 0.74
CA ALA A 259 -55.18 1.09 0.59
C ALA A 259 -54.34 1.70 1.73
N GLY A 260 -53.04 1.78 1.53
CA GLY A 260 -52.13 2.63 2.23
C GLY A 260 -51.28 3.43 1.20
N ASN A 261 -50.84 4.60 1.56
CA ASN A 261 -50.22 5.66 0.75
C ASN A 261 -49.20 5.23 -0.30
N PRO A 262 -49.11 5.90 -1.46
CA PRO A 262 -48.17 5.60 -2.52
C PRO A 262 -46.83 6.33 -2.32
N SER A 263 -46.02 5.91 -1.32
CA SER A 263 -44.66 6.39 -1.14
C SER A 263 -43.67 5.29 -0.69
N ASP A 264 -44.13 4.06 -0.48
CA ASP A 264 -43.26 2.94 -0.17
C ASP A 264 -43.28 1.94 -1.32
N SER A 265 -42.55 2.21 -2.38
CA SER A 265 -42.20 1.16 -3.33
C SER A 265 -41.10 0.31 -2.67
N PRO A 266 -41.28 -1.04 -2.57
CA PRO A 266 -40.21 -1.90 -2.15
C PRO A 266 -39.09 -1.77 -3.21
N VAL A 267 -37.88 -1.44 -2.76
CA VAL A 267 -36.66 -1.48 -3.57
C VAL A 267 -36.54 -2.94 -4.05
N SER A 268 -36.81 -3.18 -5.34
CA SER A 268 -36.54 -4.46 -5.96
C SER A 268 -35.06 -4.72 -5.79
N ALA A 269 -34.71 -5.87 -5.20
CA ALA A 269 -33.32 -6.31 -5.11
C ALA A 269 -32.84 -6.60 -6.54
N ASP A 270 -32.27 -5.59 -7.22
CA ASP A 270 -31.70 -5.73 -8.55
C ASP A 270 -30.47 -6.63 -8.44
N VAL A 271 -30.61 -7.85 -8.89
CA VAL A 271 -29.51 -8.78 -9.13
C VAL A 271 -28.88 -8.37 -10.47
N SER A 272 -27.72 -7.73 -10.45
CA SER A 272 -26.97 -7.47 -11.68
C SER A 272 -26.53 -8.79 -12.31
N PRO A 273 -26.65 -8.96 -13.63
CA PRO A 273 -26.23 -10.19 -14.29
C PRO A 273 -24.72 -10.40 -14.10
N ALA A 274 -24.35 -11.59 -13.62
CA ALA A 274 -22.95 -11.97 -13.48
C ALA A 274 -22.29 -12.09 -14.86
N THR A 275 -21.09 -11.53 -15.00
CA THR A 275 -20.21 -11.74 -16.17
C THR A 275 -19.38 -12.99 -15.93
N ILE A 276 -19.30 -13.85 -16.94
CA ILE A 276 -18.60 -15.14 -16.87
C ILE A 276 -17.51 -15.16 -17.94
N GLU A 277 -16.25 -15.25 -17.49
CA GLU A 277 -15.07 -15.33 -18.33
C GLU A 277 -14.45 -16.73 -18.18
N GLN A 278 -14.30 -17.44 -19.30
CA GLN A 278 -13.59 -18.73 -19.32
C GLN A 278 -12.09 -18.48 -19.28
N LEU A 279 -11.41 -19.16 -18.38
CA LEU A 279 -9.97 -19.14 -18.22
C LEU A 279 -9.38 -20.50 -18.61
N ASP A 280 -8.06 -20.62 -18.61
CA ASP A 280 -7.36 -21.86 -18.89
C ASP A 280 -7.61 -22.93 -17.81
N ASP A 281 -7.37 -24.20 -18.13
CA ASP A 281 -7.45 -25.35 -17.22
C ASP A 281 -8.81 -25.54 -16.53
N GLY A 282 -9.90 -25.11 -17.18
CA GLY A 282 -11.26 -25.26 -16.69
C GLY A 282 -11.66 -24.26 -15.60
N TRP A 283 -10.84 -23.27 -15.30
CA TRP A 283 -11.21 -22.17 -14.44
C TRP A 283 -12.15 -21.19 -15.12
N VAL A 284 -13.00 -20.60 -14.31
CA VAL A 284 -13.96 -19.58 -14.73
C VAL A 284 -13.88 -18.40 -13.76
N ARG A 285 -13.70 -17.20 -14.28
CA ARG A 285 -13.87 -15.98 -13.50
C ARG A 285 -15.33 -15.54 -13.56
N VAL A 286 -15.91 -15.34 -12.38
CA VAL A 286 -17.23 -14.76 -12.21
C VAL A 286 -17.07 -13.35 -11.63
N SER A 287 -17.72 -12.37 -12.25
CA SER A 287 -17.77 -11.00 -11.76
C SER A 287 -19.22 -10.52 -11.74
N ALA A 288 -19.62 -9.85 -10.68
CA ALA A 288 -20.96 -9.29 -10.51
C ALA A 288 -20.90 -8.00 -9.69
N GLN A 289 -21.99 -7.26 -9.68
CA GLN A 289 -22.19 -6.13 -8.79
C GLN A 289 -23.31 -6.43 -7.81
N VAL A 290 -23.17 -5.99 -6.57
CA VAL A 290 -24.21 -6.09 -5.55
C VAL A 290 -24.38 -4.74 -4.87
N ASN A 291 -25.63 -4.42 -4.48
CA ASN A 291 -25.93 -3.14 -3.83
C ASN A 291 -25.91 -3.29 -2.32
N GLY A 292 -25.39 -2.30 -1.61
CA GLY A 292 -25.50 -2.17 -0.17
C GLY A 292 -26.94 -1.91 0.26
N LEU A 293 -27.45 -2.76 1.14
CA LEU A 293 -28.82 -2.69 1.67
C LEU A 293 -28.88 -1.98 3.02
N ALA A 294 -27.79 -2.09 3.81
CA ALA A 294 -27.68 -1.47 5.12
C ALA A 294 -26.25 -0.97 5.34
N THR A 295 -26.10 0.02 6.21
CA THR A 295 -24.77 0.52 6.62
C THR A 295 -24.36 -0.17 7.90
N ASP A 296 -23.39 -1.07 7.82
CA ASP A 296 -22.80 -1.78 8.97
C ASP A 296 -21.53 -2.53 8.53
N TYR A 297 -20.86 -3.17 9.48
CA TYR A 297 -19.73 -4.06 9.28
C TYR A 297 -20.20 -5.50 9.15
N GLY A 298 -19.78 -6.16 8.08
CA GLY A 298 -20.15 -7.53 7.77
C GLY A 298 -18.96 -8.43 7.46
N LYS A 299 -19.27 -9.64 7.06
CA LYS A 299 -18.35 -10.66 6.56
C LYS A 299 -18.80 -11.13 5.18
N LEU A 300 -17.85 -11.42 4.30
CA LEU A 300 -18.15 -12.08 3.04
C LEU A 300 -18.72 -13.47 3.35
N HIS A 301 -19.86 -13.80 2.73
CA HIS A 301 -20.55 -15.07 2.87
C HIS A 301 -20.80 -15.68 1.49
N ILE A 302 -20.26 -16.86 1.26
CA ILE A 302 -20.51 -17.68 0.07
C ILE A 302 -21.35 -18.87 0.51
N GLY A 303 -22.65 -18.73 0.39
CA GLY A 303 -23.59 -19.82 0.70
C GLY A 303 -23.57 -20.89 -0.41
N ILE A 304 -23.62 -22.16 -0.03
CA ILE A 304 -23.52 -23.31 -0.93
C ILE A 304 -24.74 -24.22 -0.74
N GLU A 305 -25.52 -24.42 -1.80
CA GLU A 305 -26.62 -25.36 -1.83
C GLU A 305 -26.30 -26.49 -2.79
N THR A 306 -26.45 -27.73 -2.34
CA THR A 306 -26.24 -28.96 -3.14
C THR A 306 -27.52 -29.81 -3.17
N GLY A 307 -27.60 -30.81 -4.08
CA GLY A 307 -28.72 -31.73 -4.15
C GLY A 307 -29.95 -31.18 -4.87
N ILE A 308 -29.83 -30.02 -5.51
CA ILE A 308 -30.91 -29.44 -6.32
C ILE A 308 -30.85 -30.13 -7.69
N GLY A 309 -31.91 -30.79 -8.09
CA GLY A 309 -32.09 -31.27 -9.45
C GLY A 309 -32.08 -30.09 -10.41
N ILE A 310 -30.94 -29.75 -10.92
CA ILE A 310 -30.75 -28.63 -11.85
C ILE A 310 -31.23 -29.09 -13.22
N GLY A 311 -32.56 -29.00 -13.44
CA GLY A 311 -33.17 -29.24 -14.74
C GLY A 311 -32.77 -28.14 -15.75
N ILE A 312 -31.53 -28.16 -16.22
CA ILE A 312 -31.14 -27.30 -17.34
C ILE A 312 -31.70 -27.95 -18.60
N ARG A 313 -32.84 -27.43 -19.08
CA ARG A 313 -33.30 -27.79 -20.43
C ARG A 313 -32.29 -27.19 -21.43
N PRO A 314 -31.79 -28.01 -22.39
CA PRO A 314 -30.99 -27.43 -23.48
C PRO A 314 -31.86 -26.41 -24.21
N SER A 315 -31.38 -25.19 -24.37
CA SER A 315 -32.01 -24.16 -25.17
C SER A 315 -32.20 -24.70 -26.61
N ASN A 316 -33.44 -24.68 -27.08
CA ASN A 316 -33.86 -25.06 -28.39
C ASN A 316 -32.97 -24.40 -29.46
N VAL A 317 -32.24 -25.20 -30.22
CA VAL A 317 -31.72 -24.80 -31.52
C VAL A 317 -32.94 -24.72 -32.46
N PRO A 318 -33.28 -23.59 -33.09
CA PRO A 318 -34.36 -23.53 -34.07
C PRO A 318 -33.91 -24.20 -35.35
N GLY A 319 -34.58 -25.30 -35.73
CA GLY A 319 -34.46 -25.87 -37.06
C GLY A 319 -34.20 -27.36 -37.15
N ALA A 320 -35.15 -28.20 -36.80
CA ALA A 320 -35.31 -29.51 -37.40
C ALA A 320 -36.73 -30.00 -37.09
N GLU A 321 -37.68 -29.59 -37.89
CA GLU A 321 -38.98 -30.30 -38.00
C GLU A 321 -38.77 -31.58 -38.84
N GLY A 322 -38.89 -32.73 -38.19
CA GLY A 322 -39.03 -34.02 -38.84
C GLY A 322 -40.41 -34.61 -38.48
N PRO A 323 -41.07 -35.32 -39.44
CA PRO A 323 -42.50 -35.62 -39.38
C PRO A 323 -42.88 -36.62 -38.29
N SER A 324 -43.92 -36.31 -37.54
CA SER A 324 -44.65 -37.14 -36.61
C SER A 324 -45.23 -38.37 -37.30
N ASN A 325 -44.94 -39.54 -36.76
CA ASN A 325 -45.63 -40.78 -37.08
C ASN A 325 -46.30 -41.31 -35.77
N PRO A 326 -47.64 -41.38 -35.72
CA PRO A 326 -48.34 -41.93 -34.56
C PRO A 326 -48.62 -43.40 -34.87
N ASP A 327 -47.87 -44.34 -34.34
CA ASP A 327 -48.24 -45.72 -34.10
C ASP A 327 -47.02 -46.54 -33.69
N ASN A 328 -46.81 -46.74 -32.43
CA ASN A 328 -46.33 -47.99 -31.88
C ASN A 328 -46.46 -48.05 -30.34
N LEU A 329 -47.54 -48.60 -29.88
CA LEU A 329 -47.71 -49.10 -28.51
C LEU A 329 -47.21 -50.57 -28.46
N ASN A 330 -46.39 -50.82 -27.44
CA ASN A 330 -45.90 -52.17 -27.02
C ASN A 330 -44.49 -52.57 -27.45
N GLY A 331 -43.51 -52.17 -26.65
CA GLY A 331 -42.21 -52.82 -26.53
C GLY A 331 -41.76 -52.80 -25.05
N PRO A 332 -41.09 -53.84 -24.56
CA PRO A 332 -40.77 -54.00 -23.15
C PRO A 332 -39.81 -52.90 -22.69
N SER A 333 -40.08 -52.33 -21.51
CA SER A 333 -39.28 -51.36 -20.78
C SER A 333 -37.81 -51.75 -20.72
N ARG A 334 -36.95 -51.09 -21.46
CA ARG A 334 -35.50 -51.12 -21.21
C ARG A 334 -35.26 -50.44 -19.87
N PRO A 335 -34.44 -50.98 -19.00
CA PRO A 335 -34.04 -50.27 -17.81
C PRO A 335 -33.26 -49.00 -18.20
N ASN A 336 -33.74 -47.85 -17.74
CA ASN A 336 -33.04 -46.59 -17.76
C ASN A 336 -31.72 -46.85 -17.02
N THR A 337 -30.63 -47.00 -17.76
CA THR A 337 -29.30 -46.73 -17.25
C THR A 337 -29.21 -45.23 -17.18
N ALA A 338 -29.73 -44.65 -16.09
CA ALA A 338 -29.34 -43.34 -15.63
C ALA A 338 -27.83 -43.45 -15.32
N ASP A 339 -27.02 -42.93 -16.23
CA ASP A 339 -25.60 -42.82 -16.02
C ASP A 339 -25.35 -41.97 -14.76
N GLY A 340 -24.71 -42.54 -13.79
CA GLY A 340 -24.18 -42.20 -12.50
C GLY A 340 -23.81 -40.74 -12.14
N LEU A 341 -24.62 -39.77 -12.51
CA LEU A 341 -24.43 -38.37 -12.14
C LEU A 341 -25.37 -37.89 -11.01
N ASP A 342 -26.38 -38.71 -10.63
CA ASP A 342 -27.37 -38.34 -9.63
C ASP A 342 -27.36 -39.32 -8.44
N ASP A 343 -26.21 -39.76 -8.01
CA ASP A 343 -26.12 -40.37 -6.69
C ASP A 343 -26.08 -39.22 -5.65
N PRO A 344 -27.19 -38.98 -4.90
CA PRO A 344 -27.24 -37.94 -3.89
C PRO A 344 -26.25 -38.14 -2.75
N ALA A 345 -25.46 -39.19 -2.80
CA ALA A 345 -24.39 -39.53 -1.86
C ALA A 345 -23.00 -39.05 -2.34
N SER A 346 -22.85 -38.63 -3.58
CA SER A 346 -21.54 -38.18 -4.10
C SER A 346 -21.23 -36.75 -3.66
N PRO A 347 -20.06 -36.48 -3.11
CA PRO A 347 -19.67 -35.13 -2.68
C PRO A 347 -19.57 -34.16 -3.88
N VAL A 348 -20.03 -32.94 -3.68
CA VAL A 348 -19.76 -31.84 -4.60
C VAL A 348 -18.39 -31.28 -4.28
N VAL A 349 -17.54 -31.17 -5.31
CA VAL A 349 -16.17 -30.64 -5.15
C VAL A 349 -15.94 -29.52 -6.15
N PHE A 350 -15.47 -28.39 -5.68
CA PHE A 350 -15.02 -27.28 -6.51
C PHE A 350 -13.80 -26.58 -5.93
N ASP A 351 -13.05 -25.91 -6.77
CA ASP A 351 -11.90 -25.11 -6.41
C ASP A 351 -12.28 -23.62 -6.43
N LEU A 352 -11.74 -22.87 -5.48
CA LEU A 352 -11.99 -21.43 -5.29
C LEU A 352 -10.66 -20.70 -5.21
N ASP A 353 -10.61 -19.51 -5.86
CA ASP A 353 -9.41 -18.68 -5.90
C ASP A 353 -9.71 -17.22 -6.23
N LEU A 354 -8.75 -16.33 -5.97
CA LEU A 354 -8.77 -14.91 -6.37
C LEU A 354 -10.07 -14.19 -6.02
N ALA A 355 -10.54 -14.37 -4.79
CA ALA A 355 -11.78 -13.76 -4.32
C ALA A 355 -11.59 -12.28 -4.04
N GLN A 356 -12.41 -11.43 -4.64
CA GLN A 356 -12.38 -9.99 -4.47
C GLN A 356 -13.78 -9.46 -4.12
N PHE A 357 -13.81 -8.50 -3.21
CA PHE A 357 -15.00 -7.74 -2.85
C PHE A 357 -14.57 -6.31 -2.49
N MET A 358 -15.10 -5.31 -3.16
CA MET A 358 -14.71 -3.92 -2.96
C MET A 358 -15.82 -2.95 -3.35
N ASP A 359 -15.81 -1.74 -2.81
CA ASP A 359 -16.67 -0.66 -3.29
C ASP A 359 -16.36 -0.39 -4.77
N ALA A 360 -17.37 -0.31 -5.61
CA ALA A 360 -17.22 -0.05 -7.04
C ALA A 360 -16.70 1.38 -7.32
N ASP A 361 -16.81 2.28 -6.33
CA ASP A 361 -16.24 3.63 -6.39
C ASP A 361 -14.80 3.69 -5.86
N TYR A 362 -13.97 2.70 -6.19
CA TYR A 362 -12.54 2.75 -5.91
C TYR A 362 -11.85 3.84 -6.74
N TRP A 363 -10.64 4.23 -6.34
CA TRP A 363 -9.86 5.24 -7.08
C TRP A 363 -9.56 4.79 -8.51
N GLY A 364 -9.86 5.66 -9.48
CA GLY A 364 -9.64 5.37 -10.89
C GLY A 364 -10.63 4.37 -11.51
N ALA A 365 -11.82 4.17 -10.89
CA ALA A 365 -12.85 3.30 -11.43
C ALA A 365 -13.20 3.70 -12.87
N GLY A 366 -13.15 2.72 -13.79
CA GLY A 366 -13.38 2.94 -15.21
C GLY A 366 -12.14 3.35 -16.03
N ASP A 367 -11.02 3.69 -15.41
CA ASP A 367 -9.76 3.95 -16.10
C ASP A 367 -9.00 2.63 -16.37
N PRO A 368 -8.66 2.31 -17.63
CA PRO A 368 -7.99 1.08 -18.01
C PRO A 368 -6.66 0.81 -17.32
N LYS A 369 -5.94 1.85 -16.87
CA LYS A 369 -4.68 1.69 -16.15
C LYS A 369 -4.88 1.05 -14.77
N TRP A 370 -6.06 1.21 -14.17
CA TRP A 370 -6.42 0.60 -12.89
C TRP A 370 -7.10 -0.76 -13.04
N ARG A 371 -6.66 -1.58 -14.01
CA ARG A 371 -7.31 -2.87 -14.30
C ARG A 371 -7.00 -3.99 -13.31
N TYR A 372 -5.85 -3.94 -12.62
CA TYR A 372 -5.41 -4.99 -11.69
C TYR A 372 -5.61 -4.57 -10.23
N GLY A 373 -4.63 -3.94 -9.63
CA GLY A 373 -4.77 -3.42 -8.27
C GLY A 373 -5.74 -2.25 -8.22
N LYS A 374 -6.52 -2.19 -7.16
CA LYS A 374 -7.54 -1.17 -6.92
C LYS A 374 -7.25 -0.44 -5.63
N LEU A 375 -7.41 0.87 -5.61
CA LEU A 375 -7.12 1.65 -4.43
C LEU A 375 -8.38 2.17 -3.75
N ARG A 376 -8.35 2.21 -2.44
CA ARG A 376 -9.39 2.77 -1.61
C ARG A 376 -9.43 4.30 -1.78
N ARG A 377 -10.52 4.82 -2.33
CA ARG A 377 -10.66 6.21 -2.75
C ARG A 377 -10.42 7.21 -1.62
N ASP A 378 -11.03 7.00 -0.46
CA ASP A 378 -10.95 7.90 0.68
C ASP A 378 -9.50 8.08 1.20
N LEU A 379 -8.70 7.01 1.18
CA LEU A 379 -7.28 7.06 1.55
C LEU A 379 -6.45 7.79 0.49
N VAL A 380 -6.72 7.56 -0.80
CA VAL A 380 -6.04 8.31 -1.88
C VAL A 380 -6.39 9.80 -1.81
N GLU A 381 -7.63 10.15 -1.56
CA GLU A 381 -8.06 11.56 -1.39
C GLU A 381 -7.37 12.22 -0.21
N ALA A 382 -7.19 11.51 0.91
CA ALA A 382 -6.43 12.00 2.04
C ALA A 382 -4.95 12.23 1.71
N ILE A 383 -4.33 11.34 0.92
CA ILE A 383 -2.96 11.52 0.44
C ILE A 383 -2.89 12.69 -0.57
N ALA A 384 -3.84 12.78 -1.50
CA ALA A 384 -3.90 13.83 -2.50
C ALA A 384 -4.00 15.24 -1.87
N ALA A 385 -4.75 15.37 -0.77
CA ALA A 385 -4.92 16.63 -0.07
C ALA A 385 -3.63 17.14 0.62
N LEU A 386 -2.59 16.31 0.73
CA LEU A 386 -1.25 16.73 1.12
C LEU A 386 -0.48 17.39 -0.03
N HIS A 387 -0.95 17.32 -1.27
CA HIS A 387 -0.27 17.80 -2.47
C HIS A 387 1.19 17.32 -2.54
N PRO A 388 1.47 16.01 -2.43
CA PRO A 388 2.83 15.52 -2.39
C PRO A 388 3.54 15.79 -3.72
N ALA A 389 4.75 16.37 -3.66
CA ALA A 389 5.57 16.58 -4.84
C ALA A 389 6.21 15.28 -5.35
N PHE A 390 6.34 14.30 -4.49
CA PHE A 390 6.82 12.95 -4.80
C PHE A 390 6.18 11.93 -3.84
N VAL A 391 6.20 10.67 -4.25
CA VAL A 391 5.86 9.54 -3.38
C VAL A 391 7.03 8.56 -3.37
N ARG A 392 7.60 8.29 -2.19
CA ARG A 392 8.56 7.22 -1.96
C ARG A 392 7.81 5.92 -1.67
N PHE A 393 8.18 4.86 -2.36
CA PHE A 393 7.62 3.52 -2.24
C PHE A 393 8.66 2.45 -2.60
N PRO A 394 8.48 1.17 -2.28
CA PRO A 394 7.39 0.54 -1.53
C PRO A 394 7.54 0.69 -0.02
N GLY A 395 8.56 1.38 0.45
CA GLY A 395 8.77 1.61 1.86
C GLY A 395 10.18 1.95 2.28
N GLY A 396 10.45 1.64 3.54
CA GLY A 396 11.73 1.74 4.22
C GLY A 396 12.34 0.35 4.43
N CYS A 397 12.29 -0.17 5.66
CA CYS A 397 12.90 -1.47 6.00
C CYS A 397 12.36 -2.65 5.18
N ILE A 398 11.13 -2.56 4.69
CA ILE A 398 10.52 -3.60 3.87
C ILE A 398 11.29 -3.84 2.55
N VAL A 399 11.96 -2.79 2.03
CA VAL A 399 12.81 -2.87 0.84
C VAL A 399 13.92 -3.89 1.02
N GLU A 400 14.56 -3.85 2.18
CA GLU A 400 15.73 -4.64 2.52
C GLU A 400 15.36 -6.04 3.03
N GLY A 401 14.17 -6.15 3.64
CA GLY A 401 13.77 -7.38 4.30
C GLY A 401 14.64 -7.77 5.49
N VAL A 402 14.34 -8.91 6.08
CA VAL A 402 15.04 -9.41 7.28
C VAL A 402 15.74 -10.73 7.07
N THR A 403 15.36 -11.46 6.03
CA THR A 403 15.93 -12.78 5.69
C THR A 403 16.19 -12.87 4.17
N PRO A 404 17.09 -13.77 3.67
CA PRO A 404 17.26 -14.01 2.23
C PRO A 404 15.92 -14.30 1.53
N GLY A 405 15.60 -13.49 0.49
CA GLY A 405 14.39 -13.60 -0.29
C GLY A 405 13.18 -12.91 0.33
N ASN A 406 13.37 -12.14 1.42
CA ASN A 406 12.34 -11.28 1.98
C ASN A 406 12.48 -9.81 1.54
N GLU A 407 13.51 -9.49 0.78
CA GLU A 407 13.60 -8.18 0.13
C GLU A 407 12.39 -7.96 -0.78
N TYR A 408 11.88 -6.73 -0.80
CA TYR A 408 10.76 -6.37 -1.66
C TYR A 408 11.22 -6.30 -3.11
N ARG A 409 10.96 -7.35 -3.86
CA ARG A 409 11.35 -7.43 -5.24
C ARG A 409 10.25 -6.93 -6.15
N TRP A 410 10.45 -5.78 -6.79
CA TRP A 410 9.44 -5.13 -7.62
C TRP A 410 8.89 -6.03 -8.75
N LYS A 411 9.72 -6.91 -9.31
CA LYS A 411 9.35 -7.86 -10.36
C LYS A 411 8.27 -8.85 -9.93
N ASP A 412 8.18 -9.15 -8.64
CA ASP A 412 7.17 -10.05 -8.08
C ASP A 412 5.81 -9.34 -7.86
N THR A 413 5.75 -8.01 -8.12
CA THR A 413 4.58 -7.17 -7.83
C THR A 413 3.93 -6.56 -9.08
N VAL A 414 4.40 -6.92 -10.27
CA VAL A 414 3.89 -6.43 -11.56
C VAL A 414 3.31 -7.58 -12.39
N GLY A 415 2.54 -7.25 -13.41
CA GLY A 415 1.78 -8.21 -14.21
C GLY A 415 0.37 -8.42 -13.69
N ALA A 416 -0.33 -9.41 -14.23
CA ALA A 416 -1.66 -9.78 -13.77
C ALA A 416 -1.64 -10.32 -12.34
N LEU A 417 -2.73 -10.16 -11.59
CA LEU A 417 -2.80 -10.59 -10.18
C LEU A 417 -2.37 -12.05 -9.95
N PRO A 418 -2.74 -13.03 -10.80
CA PRO A 418 -2.28 -14.39 -10.63
C PRO A 418 -0.76 -14.59 -10.79
N ALA A 419 -0.08 -13.63 -11.41
CA ALA A 419 1.37 -13.69 -11.59
C ALA A 419 2.14 -13.11 -10.40
N ARG A 420 1.47 -12.44 -9.47
CA ARG A 420 2.09 -11.80 -8.30
C ARG A 420 2.16 -12.77 -7.14
N ARG A 421 3.28 -12.80 -6.46
CA ARG A 421 3.50 -13.74 -5.37
C ARG A 421 3.39 -13.07 -4.02
N ALA A 422 2.51 -13.60 -3.20
CA ALA A 422 2.39 -13.19 -1.81
C ALA A 422 3.68 -13.47 -1.02
N GLN A 423 4.00 -12.60 -0.08
CA GLN A 423 5.14 -12.73 0.82
C GLN A 423 4.74 -12.31 2.24
N TYR A 424 5.36 -12.91 3.26
CA TYR A 424 5.13 -12.44 4.64
C TYR A 424 5.66 -11.02 4.84
N SER A 425 4.92 -10.23 5.61
CA SER A 425 5.40 -8.90 5.99
C SER A 425 6.41 -8.98 7.14
N MET A 426 7.56 -8.33 6.98
CA MET A 426 8.53 -8.21 8.06
C MET A 426 7.98 -7.45 9.27
N TRP A 427 7.00 -6.60 9.06
CA TRP A 427 6.40 -5.79 10.13
C TRP A 427 5.42 -6.56 11.00
N SER A 428 5.06 -7.78 10.62
CA SER A 428 4.18 -8.66 11.42
C SER A 428 4.66 -8.84 12.85
N PHE A 429 5.96 -8.79 13.10
CA PHE A 429 6.50 -8.94 14.45
C PHE A 429 6.12 -7.82 15.43
N LYS A 430 5.61 -6.71 14.91
CA LYS A 430 5.19 -5.57 15.71
C LYS A 430 3.70 -5.57 16.03
N MET A 431 2.93 -6.50 15.47
CA MET A 431 1.51 -6.58 15.76
C MET A 431 1.27 -6.78 17.26
N PRO A 432 0.39 -5.99 17.90
CA PRO A 432 0.19 -5.98 19.34
C PRO A 432 -0.22 -7.34 19.93
N ASP A 433 -0.95 -8.12 19.16
CA ASP A 433 -1.45 -9.45 19.53
C ASP A 433 -0.51 -10.60 19.12
N GLY A 434 0.62 -10.28 18.52
CA GLY A 434 1.53 -11.27 17.96
C GLY A 434 1.04 -11.91 16.67
N SER A 435 -0.06 -11.42 16.10
CA SER A 435 -0.52 -11.89 14.79
C SER A 435 0.47 -11.56 13.68
N SER A 436 0.29 -12.20 12.56
CA SER A 436 1.14 -12.04 11.38
C SER A 436 0.27 -11.77 10.16
N TYR A 437 0.75 -10.99 9.21
CA TYR A 437 0.07 -10.75 7.96
C TYR A 437 0.98 -10.96 6.75
N CYS A 438 0.36 -11.21 5.63
CA CYS A 438 0.98 -11.44 4.35
C CYS A 438 0.80 -10.23 3.45
N GLN A 439 1.80 -9.93 2.64
CA GLN A 439 1.71 -8.95 1.55
C GLN A 439 1.23 -9.70 0.31
N SER A 440 0.03 -9.40 -0.16
CA SER A 440 -0.54 -10.08 -1.32
C SER A 440 -0.03 -9.54 -2.65
N TYR A 441 0.57 -8.35 -2.64
CA TYR A 441 0.98 -7.61 -3.84
C TYR A 441 -0.15 -7.32 -4.83
N GLN A 442 -1.41 -7.28 -4.39
CA GLN A 442 -2.50 -6.79 -5.22
C GLN A 442 -2.26 -5.35 -5.66
N ILE A 443 -1.63 -4.54 -4.80
CA ILE A 443 -1.03 -3.28 -5.18
C ILE A 443 0.50 -3.43 -5.11
N GLY A 444 1.18 -2.95 -6.14
CA GLY A 444 2.62 -3.08 -6.28
C GLY A 444 3.21 -1.91 -7.05
N PHE A 445 4.39 -2.11 -7.62
CA PHE A 445 5.12 -1.02 -8.27
C PHE A 445 4.33 -0.34 -9.38
N TYR A 446 3.60 -1.08 -10.18
CA TYR A 446 2.77 -0.51 -11.23
C TYR A 446 1.71 0.43 -10.67
N GLU A 447 0.98 0.00 -9.64
CA GLU A 447 -0.07 0.79 -9.01
C GLU A 447 0.51 2.01 -8.28
N TYR A 448 1.71 1.90 -7.70
CA TYR A 448 2.39 3.06 -7.10
C TYR A 448 2.81 4.09 -8.14
N PHE A 449 3.27 3.66 -9.32
CA PHE A 449 3.55 4.58 -10.43
C PHE A 449 2.28 5.27 -10.93
N CYS A 450 1.19 4.52 -11.12
CA CYS A 450 -0.11 5.09 -11.52
C CYS A 450 -0.63 6.09 -10.47
N LEU A 451 -0.48 5.77 -9.19
CA LEU A 451 -0.85 6.69 -8.10
C LEU A 451 -0.02 7.99 -8.16
N CYS A 452 1.29 7.89 -8.36
CA CYS A 452 2.14 9.07 -8.52
C CYS A 452 1.65 9.96 -9.66
N GLU A 453 1.34 9.38 -10.81
CA GLU A 453 0.83 10.12 -11.98
C GLU A 453 -0.50 10.82 -11.66
N ASP A 454 -1.46 10.12 -11.02
CA ASP A 454 -2.76 10.68 -10.65
C ASP A 454 -2.64 11.81 -9.62
N LEU A 455 -1.68 11.73 -8.72
CA LEU A 455 -1.39 12.78 -7.74
C LEU A 455 -0.57 13.95 -8.33
N GLY A 456 -0.08 13.84 -9.57
CA GLY A 456 0.89 14.78 -10.14
C GLY A 456 2.23 14.78 -9.40
N ALA A 457 2.53 13.70 -8.67
CA ALA A 457 3.72 13.51 -7.87
C ALA A 457 4.81 12.76 -8.64
N LYS A 458 6.09 13.03 -8.36
CA LYS A 458 7.19 12.27 -8.92
C LYS A 458 7.32 10.91 -8.19
N PRO A 459 7.54 9.80 -8.90
CA PRO A 459 7.86 8.53 -8.26
C PRO A 459 9.28 8.53 -7.69
N LEU A 460 9.44 8.04 -6.47
CA LEU A 460 10.72 7.73 -5.83
C LEU A 460 10.72 6.26 -5.38
N PRO A 461 10.87 5.32 -6.33
CA PRO A 461 11.05 3.93 -5.97
C PRO A 461 12.37 3.75 -5.23
N THR A 462 12.35 3.00 -4.12
CA THR A 462 13.54 2.62 -3.37
C THR A 462 13.73 1.11 -3.48
N LEU A 463 14.92 0.66 -3.86
CA LEU A 463 15.21 -0.74 -4.10
C LEU A 463 16.32 -1.27 -3.19
N PHE A 464 16.31 -2.58 -3.03
CA PHE A 464 17.31 -3.33 -2.28
C PHE A 464 18.74 -3.09 -2.81
N ALA A 465 19.66 -2.74 -1.90
CA ALA A 465 21.06 -2.49 -2.26
C ALA A 465 22.01 -3.67 -1.97
N GLY A 466 21.47 -4.87 -1.73
CA GLY A 466 22.28 -6.03 -1.41
C GLY A 466 22.72 -6.14 0.04
N ILE A 467 22.00 -5.45 0.96
CA ILE A 467 22.25 -5.44 2.41
C ILE A 467 20.91 -5.52 3.12
N ALA A 468 20.74 -6.44 4.08
CA ALA A 468 19.54 -6.53 4.87
C ALA A 468 19.32 -5.30 5.77
N CYS A 469 18.07 -5.05 6.16
CA CYS A 469 17.66 -3.91 6.95
C CYS A 469 18.51 -3.74 8.22
N GLN A 470 18.96 -2.52 8.43
CA GLN A 470 19.72 -2.09 9.60
C GLN A 470 20.95 -2.97 9.90
N SER A 471 21.53 -3.57 8.87
CA SER A 471 22.80 -4.32 8.96
C SER A 471 24.01 -3.36 9.11
N PRO A 472 25.14 -3.69 9.66
CA PRO A 472 25.69 -5.04 9.79
C PRO A 472 25.53 -5.54 11.23
N GLY A 473 24.96 -6.62 11.46
CA GLY A 473 24.92 -7.26 12.79
C GLY A 473 23.63 -8.01 13.07
N ARG A 474 22.64 -7.88 12.20
CA ARG A 474 21.38 -8.60 12.37
C ARG A 474 21.34 -9.90 11.60
N ASP A 475 21.65 -9.90 10.32
CA ASP A 475 21.77 -11.13 9.54
C ASP A 475 22.76 -10.93 8.40
N PRO A 476 23.62 -11.90 8.12
CA PRO A 476 24.77 -11.73 7.23
C PRO A 476 24.40 -11.72 5.76
N ARG A 477 23.52 -10.78 5.34
CA ARG A 477 23.30 -10.66 3.95
C ARG A 477 23.97 -9.48 3.37
N HIS A 478 25.24 -9.65 3.31
CA HIS A 478 26.07 -8.88 2.43
C HIS A 478 26.29 -9.68 1.15
N MET A 479 25.62 -9.27 0.09
CA MET A 479 25.98 -9.77 -1.23
C MET A 479 27.35 -9.19 -1.57
N ASP A 480 28.27 -10.05 -1.98
CA ASP A 480 29.55 -9.63 -2.49
C ASP A 480 29.34 -8.81 -3.77
N THR A 481 29.89 -7.60 -3.82
CA THR A 481 29.76 -6.67 -4.95
C THR A 481 30.35 -7.18 -6.25
N ASP A 482 31.31 -8.12 -6.21
CA ASP A 482 31.88 -8.76 -7.39
C ASP A 482 31.15 -10.03 -7.81
N SER A 483 30.14 -10.47 -7.03
CA SER A 483 29.39 -11.70 -7.29
C SER A 483 28.40 -11.56 -8.44
N GLU A 484 28.12 -12.66 -9.13
CA GLU A 484 27.06 -12.74 -10.14
C GLU A 484 25.67 -12.49 -9.56
N PRO A 485 25.29 -13.00 -8.37
CA PRO A 485 24.01 -12.66 -7.75
C PRO A 485 23.85 -11.14 -7.53
N PHE A 486 24.88 -10.41 -7.14
CA PHE A 486 24.78 -8.96 -6.97
C PHE A 486 24.53 -8.25 -8.31
N ARG A 487 25.25 -8.62 -9.37
CA ARG A 487 25.02 -8.05 -10.71
C ARG A 487 23.61 -8.34 -11.21
N ARG A 488 23.16 -9.60 -11.11
CA ARG A 488 21.91 -10.06 -11.68
C ARG A 488 20.67 -9.65 -10.87
N ASN A 489 20.74 -9.79 -9.55
CA ASN A 489 19.55 -9.61 -8.68
C ASN A 489 19.50 -8.23 -8.01
N VAL A 490 20.59 -7.44 -8.09
CA VAL A 490 20.58 -6.08 -7.56
C VAL A 490 20.74 -5.08 -8.68
N ILE A 491 21.93 -5.00 -9.32
CA ILE A 491 22.18 -3.98 -10.35
C ILE A 491 21.16 -4.09 -11.49
N GLN A 492 20.92 -5.30 -11.98
CA GLN A 492 19.98 -5.49 -13.09
C GLN A 492 18.53 -5.14 -12.68
N ASP A 493 18.13 -5.34 -11.43
CA ASP A 493 16.78 -4.97 -10.97
C ASP A 493 16.57 -3.43 -11.01
N TYR A 494 17.60 -2.62 -10.73
CA TYR A 494 17.56 -1.16 -10.92
C TYR A 494 17.40 -0.78 -12.39
N LEU A 495 18.19 -1.37 -13.26
CA LEU A 495 18.17 -1.06 -14.70
C LEU A 495 16.83 -1.48 -15.33
N ASP A 496 16.33 -2.65 -14.97
CA ASP A 496 15.05 -3.17 -15.45
C ASP A 496 13.86 -2.32 -14.96
N LEU A 497 13.93 -1.79 -13.72
CA LEU A 497 12.88 -0.90 -13.23
C LEU A 497 12.85 0.42 -13.99
N ILE A 498 14.01 1.01 -14.28
CA ILE A 498 14.06 2.23 -15.09
C ILE A 498 13.52 1.95 -16.50
N GLU A 499 13.85 0.79 -17.06
CA GLU A 499 13.32 0.35 -18.34
C GLU A 499 11.80 0.12 -18.28
N PHE A 500 11.30 -0.52 -17.21
CA PHE A 500 9.86 -0.66 -16.98
C PHE A 500 9.17 0.70 -16.93
N ALA A 501 9.73 1.66 -16.19
CA ALA A 501 9.12 2.96 -15.99
C ALA A 501 9.21 3.88 -17.22
N ASN A 502 10.34 3.87 -17.93
CA ASN A 502 10.64 4.87 -18.96
C ASN A 502 10.87 4.31 -20.37
N GLY A 503 11.04 2.99 -20.51
CA GLY A 503 11.36 2.34 -21.78
C GLY A 503 10.25 2.42 -22.82
N ASP A 504 10.63 2.25 -24.10
CA ASP A 504 9.69 2.09 -25.21
C ASP A 504 9.14 0.66 -25.25
N PRO A 505 7.81 0.47 -25.12
CA PRO A 505 7.20 -0.85 -25.07
C PRO A 505 7.36 -1.69 -26.37
N ASN A 506 7.80 -1.08 -27.45
CA ASN A 506 8.06 -1.79 -28.71
C ASN A 506 9.46 -2.41 -28.77
N THR A 507 10.38 -1.95 -27.94
CA THR A 507 11.79 -2.38 -27.93
C THR A 507 12.27 -2.94 -26.61
N SER A 508 11.56 -2.66 -25.53
CA SER A 508 11.90 -3.03 -24.17
C SER A 508 10.92 -4.06 -23.61
N PRO A 509 11.39 -5.24 -23.17
CA PRO A 509 10.53 -6.26 -22.55
C PRO A 509 9.79 -5.76 -21.31
N TRP A 510 10.46 -5.00 -20.44
CA TRP A 510 9.82 -4.49 -19.22
C TRP A 510 8.83 -3.38 -19.49
N ALA A 511 9.11 -2.49 -20.45
CA ALA A 511 8.13 -1.51 -20.89
C ALA A 511 6.91 -2.15 -21.58
N ALA A 512 7.11 -3.30 -22.25
CA ALA A 512 6.00 -4.08 -22.80
C ALA A 512 5.08 -4.61 -21.69
N VAL A 513 5.64 -5.08 -20.54
CA VAL A 513 4.84 -5.46 -19.36
C VAL A 513 4.00 -4.28 -18.86
N ARG A 514 4.57 -3.09 -18.76
CA ARG A 514 3.84 -1.86 -18.38
C ARG A 514 2.67 -1.59 -19.34
N ARG A 515 2.92 -1.61 -20.63
CA ARG A 515 1.88 -1.45 -21.65
C ARG A 515 0.76 -2.49 -21.49
N ASP A 516 1.12 -3.76 -21.29
CA ASP A 516 0.16 -4.85 -21.19
C ASP A 516 -0.65 -4.78 -19.88
N MET A 517 -0.11 -4.07 -18.87
CA MET A 517 -0.84 -3.71 -17.65
C MET A 517 -1.81 -2.53 -17.85
N GLY A 518 -1.76 -1.83 -18.98
CA GLY A 518 -2.70 -0.76 -19.34
C GLY A 518 -2.07 0.63 -19.47
N HIS A 519 -0.74 0.76 -19.31
CA HIS A 519 -0.05 2.05 -19.35
C HIS A 519 1.10 2.03 -20.37
N PRO A 520 0.85 2.34 -21.64
CA PRO A 520 1.88 2.32 -22.68
C PRO A 520 2.90 3.47 -22.55
N GLU A 521 2.49 4.61 -21.99
CA GLU A 521 3.34 5.79 -21.90
C GLU A 521 4.37 5.68 -20.74
N PRO A 522 5.52 6.38 -20.81
CA PRO A 522 6.50 6.43 -19.75
C PRO A 522 5.96 7.15 -18.50
N PHE A 523 6.28 6.67 -17.30
CA PHE A 523 5.96 7.34 -16.03
C PHE A 523 6.87 8.54 -15.71
N GLY A 524 7.95 8.74 -16.47
CA GLY A 524 8.86 9.86 -16.26
C GLY A 524 9.67 9.78 -14.97
N LEU A 525 10.17 8.57 -14.65
CA LEU A 525 11.06 8.32 -13.52
C LEU A 525 12.38 9.08 -13.71
N ASP A 526 12.71 9.97 -12.78
CA ASP A 526 13.93 10.80 -12.79
C ASP A 526 14.74 10.69 -11.49
N MET A 527 14.29 9.91 -10.51
CA MET A 527 15.01 9.66 -9.26
C MET A 527 14.73 8.25 -8.72
N ILE A 528 15.72 7.67 -8.04
CA ILE A 528 15.65 6.32 -7.47
C ILE A 528 16.42 6.23 -6.16
N GLY A 529 15.82 5.59 -5.15
CA GLY A 529 16.44 5.33 -3.87
C GLY A 529 17.32 4.08 -3.92
N VAL A 530 18.54 4.17 -3.42
CA VAL A 530 19.50 3.07 -3.38
C VAL A 530 19.64 2.56 -1.96
N GLY A 531 18.89 1.49 -1.63
CA GLY A 531 18.82 0.93 -0.29
C GLY A 531 18.07 1.80 0.71
N ASN A 532 17.80 1.23 1.88
CA ASN A 532 17.13 1.90 2.99
C ASN A 532 17.91 1.74 4.28
N GLU A 533 18.17 2.87 4.99
CA GLU A 533 18.88 2.88 6.29
C GLU A 533 20.22 2.13 6.28
N ASN A 534 20.78 1.94 5.12
CA ASN A 534 22.09 1.35 4.93
C ASN A 534 23.20 2.36 5.24
N PHE A 535 24.33 1.86 5.69
CA PHE A 535 25.48 2.68 6.06
C PHE A 535 26.79 1.89 6.05
N GLY A 536 27.90 2.60 6.16
CA GLY A 536 29.22 2.02 6.27
C GLY A 536 29.94 1.87 4.94
N ALA A 537 31.14 1.24 4.97
CA ALA A 537 31.99 1.14 3.81
C ALA A 537 31.43 0.21 2.73
N ASP A 538 30.85 -0.88 3.18
CA ASP A 538 30.24 -1.88 2.31
C ASP A 538 29.06 -1.30 1.53
N TYR A 539 28.20 -0.54 2.21
CA TYR A 539 27.11 0.15 1.52
C TYR A 539 27.61 1.18 0.50
N VAL A 540 28.63 1.97 0.85
CA VAL A 540 29.22 2.95 -0.07
C VAL A 540 29.75 2.28 -1.33
N ASP A 541 30.41 1.13 -1.23
CA ASP A 541 30.88 0.37 -2.39
C ASP A 541 29.72 -0.13 -3.25
N LYS A 542 28.66 -0.64 -2.63
CA LYS A 542 27.43 -1.08 -3.32
C LYS A 542 26.74 0.09 -4.03
N PHE A 543 26.58 1.22 -3.33
CA PHE A 543 26.02 2.42 -3.91
C PHE A 543 26.78 2.87 -5.16
N ASP A 544 28.12 2.92 -5.08
CA ASP A 544 28.96 3.32 -6.21
C ASP A 544 28.79 2.40 -7.42
N ARG A 545 28.71 1.09 -7.19
CA ARG A 545 28.50 0.11 -8.27
C ARG A 545 27.14 0.26 -8.92
N ILE A 546 26.09 0.41 -8.11
CA ILE A 546 24.71 0.58 -8.59
C ILE A 546 24.58 1.92 -9.33
N ALA A 547 24.99 3.02 -8.72
CA ALA A 547 24.87 4.35 -9.31
C ALA A 547 25.72 4.49 -10.59
N THR A 548 26.89 3.87 -10.66
CA THR A 548 27.70 3.83 -11.88
C THR A 548 26.96 3.13 -13.01
N ALA A 549 26.41 1.94 -12.74
CA ALA A 549 25.68 1.19 -13.75
C ALA A 549 24.41 1.93 -14.24
N ILE A 550 23.74 2.64 -13.34
CA ILE A 550 22.58 3.49 -13.69
C ILE A 550 23.05 4.64 -14.59
N HIS A 551 24.07 5.40 -14.18
CA HIS A 551 24.52 6.60 -14.91
C HIS A 551 25.18 6.30 -16.25
N GLU A 552 25.73 5.10 -16.45
CA GLU A 552 26.21 4.66 -17.77
C GLU A 552 25.09 4.60 -18.81
N ARG A 553 23.85 4.33 -18.41
CA ARG A 553 22.68 4.24 -19.30
C ARG A 553 21.74 5.44 -19.19
N TYR A 554 21.60 5.99 -17.97
CA TYR A 554 20.64 7.03 -17.60
C TYR A 554 21.37 8.15 -16.83
N PRO A 555 22.16 8.98 -17.50
CA PRO A 555 23.06 9.94 -16.85
C PRO A 555 22.34 11.00 -16.01
N ASP A 556 21.07 11.29 -16.29
CA ASP A 556 20.28 12.30 -15.60
C ASP A 556 19.47 11.74 -14.40
N MET A 557 19.59 10.44 -14.10
CA MET A 557 18.89 9.81 -12.99
C MET A 557 19.47 10.24 -11.65
N LEU A 558 18.63 10.83 -10.78
CA LEU A 558 19.04 11.18 -9.42
C LEU A 558 19.06 9.92 -8.54
N CYS A 559 20.23 9.52 -8.08
CA CYS A 559 20.38 8.44 -7.11
C CYS A 559 20.38 9.00 -5.69
N VAL A 560 19.40 8.58 -4.86
CA VAL A 560 19.31 8.96 -3.45
C VAL A 560 20.14 7.98 -2.62
N MET A 561 21.06 8.51 -1.83
CA MET A 561 22.00 7.73 -1.02
C MET A 561 21.53 7.62 0.42
N SER A 562 21.39 6.43 0.97
CA SER A 562 21.02 6.22 2.38
C SER A 562 22.15 6.61 3.33
N ALA A 563 21.81 7.23 4.46
CA ALA A 563 22.76 7.59 5.52
C ALA A 563 22.55 6.84 6.85
N GLY A 564 21.60 5.89 6.89
CA GLY A 564 21.28 5.12 8.08
C GLY A 564 20.35 5.87 9.05
N LEU A 565 20.08 5.22 10.19
CA LEU A 565 19.12 5.66 11.20
C LEU A 565 19.59 6.74 12.16
N PHE A 566 20.91 6.93 12.30
CA PHE A 566 21.46 7.73 13.37
C PHE A 566 22.37 8.83 12.82
N PRO A 567 21.82 10.05 12.62
CA PRO A 567 22.52 11.16 11.98
C PRO A 567 23.83 11.58 12.68
N PHE A 568 24.03 11.19 13.94
CA PHE A 568 25.20 11.60 14.75
C PHE A 568 26.30 10.55 14.79
N ARG A 569 26.18 9.39 14.12
CA ARG A 569 27.19 8.34 14.18
C ARG A 569 28.28 8.51 13.09
N PRO A 570 29.49 8.00 13.34
CA PRO A 570 30.59 8.05 12.37
C PRO A 570 30.25 7.48 10.98
N ALA A 571 29.32 6.54 10.92
CA ALA A 571 28.83 5.95 9.68
C ALA A 571 28.16 6.99 8.76
N MET A 572 27.29 7.83 9.31
CA MET A 572 26.65 8.92 8.58
C MET A 572 27.67 9.97 8.11
N ALA A 573 28.60 10.33 8.98
CA ALA A 573 29.68 11.24 8.59
C ALA A 573 30.50 10.68 7.41
N ARG A 574 30.65 9.36 7.29
CA ARG A 574 31.28 8.71 6.13
C ARG A 574 30.47 8.89 4.87
N THR A 575 29.16 8.60 4.94
CA THR A 575 28.21 8.79 3.83
C THR A 575 28.24 10.24 3.33
N TRP A 576 28.15 11.22 4.24
CA TRP A 576 28.21 12.62 3.89
C TRP A 576 29.54 13.03 3.23
N ARG A 577 30.68 12.52 3.72
CA ARG A 577 31.99 12.80 3.07
C ARG A 577 32.02 12.24 1.65
N HIS A 578 31.46 11.05 1.45
CA HIS A 578 31.39 10.42 0.14
C HIS A 578 30.45 11.20 -0.82
N ALA A 579 29.25 11.53 -0.38
CA ALA A 579 28.30 12.33 -1.16
C ALA A 579 28.89 13.68 -1.58
N ARG A 580 29.61 14.37 -0.67
CA ARG A 580 30.31 15.63 -0.99
C ARG A 580 31.46 15.41 -1.99
N ALA A 581 32.16 14.30 -1.91
CA ALA A 581 33.21 13.99 -2.90
C ALA A 581 32.61 13.80 -4.30
N ILE A 582 31.48 13.09 -4.41
CA ILE A 582 30.73 12.95 -5.66
C ILE A 582 30.30 14.33 -6.17
N ALA A 583 29.64 15.14 -5.33
CA ALA A 583 29.16 16.47 -5.69
C ALA A 583 30.28 17.41 -6.18
N ASN A 584 31.50 17.26 -5.65
CA ASN A 584 32.68 18.05 -6.03
C ASN A 584 33.47 17.42 -7.19
N GLY A 585 33.00 16.36 -7.80
CA GLY A 585 33.67 15.71 -8.92
C GLY A 585 34.94 14.94 -8.56
N VAL A 586 35.10 14.58 -7.29
CA VAL A 586 36.25 13.78 -6.80
C VAL A 586 35.85 12.30 -6.93
N THR A 587 36.36 11.65 -7.98
CA THR A 587 36.15 10.23 -8.19
C THR A 587 37.25 9.39 -7.54
N GLY A 588 36.85 8.28 -6.91
CA GLY A 588 37.76 7.23 -6.47
C GLY A 588 38.32 7.40 -5.08
N ALA A 589 37.49 7.56 -4.05
CA ALA A 589 37.87 7.31 -2.66
C ALA A 589 37.82 5.80 -2.36
N GLY A 590 38.55 4.99 -3.12
CA GLY A 590 38.85 3.61 -2.73
C GLY A 590 39.51 3.59 -1.35
N THR A 591 39.07 2.71 -0.47
CA THR A 591 39.59 2.42 0.86
C THR A 591 40.97 1.74 0.81
N GLY A 592 41.85 2.16 -0.10
CA GLY A 592 43.24 1.74 -0.16
C GLY A 592 44.15 2.80 0.45
N THR A 593 44.83 2.46 1.54
CA THR A 593 46.00 3.15 2.04
C THR A 593 47.00 3.35 0.88
N ARG A 594 46.96 4.49 0.22
CA ARG A 594 48.01 4.88 -0.74
C ARG A 594 49.10 5.63 0.02
N THR A 595 50.22 4.92 0.23
CA THR A 595 51.49 5.54 0.43
C THR A 595 51.95 6.24 -0.87
N SER A 596 52.15 7.50 -0.75
CA SER A 596 52.94 8.47 -1.50
C SER A 596 53.60 8.12 -2.84
N THR A 597 53.62 9.16 -3.66
CA THR A 597 54.51 9.49 -4.77
C THR A 597 54.16 8.90 -6.12
N ASP A 598 53.38 9.69 -6.90
CA ASP A 598 53.82 9.96 -8.28
C ASP A 598 53.21 11.29 -8.77
N THR A 599 54.07 12.23 -9.00
CA THR A 599 53.78 13.49 -9.67
C THR A 599 54.12 13.29 -11.15
N SER A 600 53.13 13.08 -11.99
CA SER A 600 53.28 13.42 -13.42
C SER A 600 51.93 13.49 -14.15
N THR A 601 51.73 14.63 -14.77
CA THR A 601 50.91 14.96 -15.93
C THR A 601 49.38 14.88 -15.83
N GLY A 602 48.81 16.09 -15.83
CA GLY A 602 47.41 16.37 -15.94
C GLY A 602 46.67 15.79 -17.14
N ALA A 603 45.73 14.97 -16.81
CA ALA A 603 44.45 14.84 -17.47
C ALA A 603 43.56 14.16 -16.42
N THR A 604 42.79 14.91 -15.67
CA THR A 604 41.75 14.37 -14.82
C THR A 604 40.66 13.81 -15.71
N SER A 605 40.71 12.50 -15.99
CA SER A 605 39.53 11.79 -16.49
C SER A 605 38.47 11.87 -15.38
N ARG A 606 37.45 12.68 -15.59
CA ARG A 606 36.26 12.65 -14.77
C ARG A 606 35.68 11.21 -14.86
N GLY A 607 35.63 10.51 -13.75
CA GLY A 607 34.97 9.22 -13.68
C GLY A 607 33.45 9.38 -13.92
N PRO A 608 32.74 8.31 -14.22
CA PRO A 608 31.30 8.35 -14.60
C PRO A 608 30.41 9.06 -13.57
N LEU A 609 30.70 8.97 -12.27
CA LEU A 609 29.94 9.65 -11.21
C LEU A 609 30.16 11.19 -11.15
N ALA A 610 31.23 11.73 -11.74
CA ALA A 610 31.54 13.17 -11.69
C ALA A 610 30.85 13.98 -12.80
N ALA A 611 30.18 13.35 -13.75
CA ALA A 611 29.59 14.01 -14.93
C ALA A 611 28.08 14.33 -14.74
N VAL A 612 27.49 14.01 -13.60
CA VAL A 612 26.03 14.05 -13.41
C VAL A 612 25.60 15.41 -12.89
N GLY A 613 25.18 16.27 -13.81
CA GLY A 613 24.27 17.36 -13.48
C GLY A 613 22.86 16.83 -13.59
N SER A 614 22.19 16.54 -12.47
CA SER A 614 20.77 16.24 -12.51
C SER A 614 19.99 17.42 -13.08
N ALA A 615 18.83 17.19 -13.69
CA ALA A 615 17.92 18.24 -14.14
C ALA A 615 17.49 19.20 -13.00
N THR A 616 17.74 18.80 -11.74
CA THR A 616 17.48 19.57 -10.52
C THR A 616 18.67 20.37 -10.02
N GLY A 617 19.85 20.23 -10.63
CA GLY A 617 21.09 20.88 -10.18
C GLY A 617 21.81 20.18 -9.04
N ASP A 618 21.25 19.10 -8.48
CA ASP A 618 21.87 18.30 -7.43
C ASP A 618 22.58 17.09 -8.03
N ALA A 619 23.86 16.92 -7.72
CA ALA A 619 24.60 15.74 -8.16
C ALA A 619 24.22 14.48 -7.35
N ILE A 620 23.76 14.67 -6.11
CA ILE A 620 23.40 13.61 -5.18
C ILE A 620 22.55 14.16 -4.04
N VAL A 621 21.64 13.35 -3.53
CA VAL A 621 20.84 13.63 -2.34
C VAL A 621 21.07 12.52 -1.31
N VAL A 622 21.22 12.92 -0.05
CA VAL A 622 21.47 12.02 1.09
C VAL A 622 20.21 11.89 1.93
N ASP A 623 19.77 10.67 2.12
CA ASP A 623 18.57 10.31 2.90
C ASP A 623 18.92 10.18 4.38
N GLU A 624 18.37 11.07 5.20
CA GLU A 624 18.50 11.11 6.66
C GLU A 624 17.19 10.80 7.35
N HIS A 625 17.21 9.95 8.37
CA HIS A 625 16.03 9.57 9.17
C HIS A 625 16.14 10.04 10.61
N SER A 626 15.02 10.38 11.22
CA SER A 626 14.95 10.74 12.64
C SER A 626 13.57 10.49 13.26
N TYR A 627 13.57 9.72 14.35
CA TYR A 627 12.40 9.43 15.18
C TYR A 627 12.74 9.81 16.62
N HIS A 628 12.37 11.03 17.02
CA HIS A 628 12.77 11.59 18.30
C HIS A 628 11.58 12.25 19.02
N SER A 629 11.82 12.72 20.26
CA SER A 629 10.80 13.42 21.02
C SER A 629 10.40 14.75 20.35
N PRO A 630 9.20 15.29 20.63
CA PRO A 630 8.77 16.61 20.17
C PRO A 630 9.76 17.72 20.53
N ALA A 631 10.33 17.69 21.74
CA ALA A 631 11.32 18.64 22.19
C ALA A 631 12.63 18.55 21.38
N TRP A 632 13.02 17.36 20.94
CA TRP A 632 14.18 17.21 20.07
C TRP A 632 13.91 17.89 18.70
N PHE A 633 12.77 17.63 18.07
CA PHE A 633 12.42 18.26 16.81
C PHE A 633 12.39 19.80 16.92
N GLU A 634 11.82 20.33 17.98
CA GLU A 634 11.84 21.76 18.28
C GLU A 634 13.30 22.28 18.38
N SER A 635 14.18 21.57 19.10
CA SER A 635 15.59 21.95 19.24
C SER A 635 16.38 21.88 17.93
N GLN A 636 15.91 21.14 16.95
CA GLN A 636 16.53 20.96 15.62
C GLN A 636 16.01 21.95 14.56
N ALA A 637 15.15 22.90 14.91
CA ALA A 637 14.60 23.88 13.96
C ALA A 637 15.68 24.72 13.22
N HIS A 638 16.90 24.73 13.73
CA HIS A 638 18.06 25.42 13.14
C HIS A 638 19.15 24.47 12.65
N ARG A 639 18.88 23.16 12.59
CA ARG A 639 19.85 22.13 12.25
C ARG A 639 20.56 22.36 10.91
N PHE A 640 19.82 22.81 9.90
CA PHE A 640 20.33 22.93 8.54
C PHE A 640 20.93 24.30 8.22
N ASP A 641 20.85 25.27 9.15
CA ASP A 641 21.34 26.62 8.93
C ASP A 641 22.85 26.62 8.59
N ASP A 642 23.62 25.72 9.21
CA ASP A 642 25.08 25.58 9.03
C ASP A 642 25.49 24.45 8.08
N TYR A 643 24.55 23.78 7.41
CA TYR A 643 24.90 22.72 6.46
C TYR A 643 25.62 23.31 5.23
N PRO A 644 26.69 22.66 4.74
CA PRO A 644 27.41 23.16 3.57
C PRO A 644 26.51 23.16 2.32
N ARG A 645 26.52 24.28 1.59
CA ARG A 645 25.83 24.43 0.30
C ARG A 645 26.75 23.92 -0.83
N CYS A 646 27.14 22.66 -0.81
CA CYS A 646 28.18 22.08 -1.67
C CYS A 646 27.68 21.20 -2.82
N GLY A 647 26.36 21.27 -3.14
CA GLY A 647 25.75 20.49 -4.21
C GLY A 647 25.25 19.09 -3.82
N ALA A 648 25.53 18.63 -2.58
CA ALA A 648 24.87 17.45 -2.00
C ALA A 648 23.66 17.92 -1.19
N GLY A 649 22.46 17.48 -1.60
CA GLY A 649 21.21 17.85 -0.93
C GLY A 649 20.86 16.90 0.22
N VAL A 650 19.91 17.32 1.07
CA VAL A 650 19.29 16.50 2.12
C VAL A 650 17.92 16.04 1.65
N TYR A 651 17.67 14.77 1.76
CA TYR A 651 16.34 14.19 1.84
C TYR A 651 16.10 13.76 3.29
N PHE A 652 15.17 14.41 3.98
CA PHE A 652 14.74 14.00 5.32
C PHE A 652 13.62 12.98 5.17
N GLY A 653 14.02 11.75 4.85
CA GLY A 653 13.17 10.76 4.19
C GLY A 653 12.19 10.05 5.11
N GLU A 654 12.54 9.93 6.39
CA GLU A 654 11.64 9.38 7.40
C GLU A 654 11.76 10.18 8.68
N TYR A 655 10.63 10.69 9.17
CA TYR A 655 10.60 11.38 10.45
C TYR A 655 9.22 11.34 11.08
N SER A 656 9.21 11.31 12.41
CA SER A 656 8.05 11.64 13.23
C SER A 656 8.48 11.99 14.65
N ALA A 657 7.75 12.90 15.29
CA ALA A 657 8.04 13.36 16.64
C ALA A 657 7.51 12.39 17.70
N ASN A 658 8.07 11.20 17.72
CA ASN A 658 7.83 10.17 18.71
C ASN A 658 9.16 9.59 19.18
N GLY A 659 9.37 9.53 20.48
CA GLY A 659 10.64 9.29 21.16
C GLY A 659 11.35 7.94 20.96
N TYR A 660 11.04 7.20 19.91
CA TYR A 660 11.48 5.83 19.70
C TYR A 660 13.00 5.60 19.80
N PHE A 661 13.82 6.46 19.19
CA PHE A 661 15.29 6.28 19.18
C PHE A 661 16.02 6.89 20.38
N ALA A 662 15.36 7.66 21.18
CA ALA A 662 15.95 8.19 22.41
C ALA A 662 15.98 7.17 23.57
N GLY A 663 15.79 5.87 23.27
CA GLY A 663 15.68 4.82 24.28
C GLY A 663 14.33 4.79 24.99
N GLN A 664 13.37 5.57 24.50
CA GLN A 664 12.00 5.59 24.99
C GLN A 664 11.11 4.80 24.03
N PRO A 665 10.31 3.86 24.53
CA PRO A 665 9.35 3.18 23.66
C PRO A 665 8.34 4.19 23.11
N GLN A 666 7.89 3.99 21.90
CA GLN A 666 6.68 4.65 21.43
C GLN A 666 5.54 4.29 22.35
N THR A 667 4.76 5.28 22.75
CA THR A 667 3.57 5.07 23.56
C THR A 667 2.36 5.57 22.77
N GLU A 668 1.28 4.82 22.81
CA GLU A 668 0.00 5.26 22.26
C GLU A 668 -0.45 6.60 22.86
N GLN A 669 -0.16 6.84 24.15
CA GLN A 669 -0.50 8.08 24.82
C GLN A 669 0.23 9.28 24.20
N GLY A 670 1.51 9.13 23.85
CA GLY A 670 2.34 10.21 23.27
C GLY A 670 2.22 10.34 21.77
N ALA A 671 1.61 9.37 21.08
CA ALA A 671 1.49 9.35 19.65
C ALA A 671 0.46 10.36 19.13
N ASN A 672 0.80 11.00 18.03
CA ASN A 672 -0.07 11.93 17.31
C ASN A 672 -0.72 13.01 18.21
N THR A 673 -0.01 13.49 19.22
CA THR A 673 -0.46 14.60 20.07
C THR A 673 -0.17 15.94 19.38
N TRP A 674 -0.91 16.99 19.75
CA TRP A 674 -0.65 18.35 19.29
C TRP A 674 0.78 18.81 19.61
N ARG A 675 1.35 18.37 20.75
CA ARG A 675 2.75 18.60 21.11
C ARG A 675 3.70 18.01 20.07
N SER A 676 3.41 16.79 19.57
CA SER A 676 4.24 16.18 18.51
C SER A 676 4.16 16.98 17.22
N ALA A 677 2.97 17.39 16.84
CA ALA A 677 2.75 18.20 15.63
C ALA A 677 3.43 19.59 15.72
N LEU A 678 3.44 20.22 16.89
CA LEU A 678 4.15 21.48 17.11
C LEU A 678 5.68 21.35 17.01
N GLY A 679 6.25 20.26 17.55
CA GLY A 679 7.68 19.98 17.41
C GLY A 679 8.07 19.80 15.94
N GLU A 680 7.28 19.05 15.20
CA GLU A 680 7.46 18.88 13.74
C GLU A 680 7.29 20.20 12.99
N ALA A 681 6.26 21.00 13.32
CA ALA A 681 6.04 22.31 12.72
C ALA A 681 7.25 23.25 12.90
N ALA A 682 7.81 23.29 14.11
CA ALA A 682 9.03 24.08 14.39
C ALA A 682 10.19 23.63 13.51
N PHE A 683 10.41 22.32 13.39
CA PHE A 683 11.44 21.74 12.54
C PHE A 683 11.20 22.04 11.05
N LEU A 684 9.97 21.93 10.57
CA LEU A 684 9.62 22.20 9.17
C LEU A 684 9.86 23.65 8.78
N THR A 685 9.74 24.62 9.72
CA THR A 685 10.18 26.01 9.43
C THR A 685 11.67 26.07 9.08
N GLY A 686 12.48 25.24 9.73
CA GLY A 686 13.91 25.10 9.42
C GLY A 686 14.16 24.47 8.05
N CYS A 687 13.38 23.46 7.68
CA CYS A 687 13.44 22.83 6.34
C CYS A 687 13.13 23.85 5.23
N GLU A 688 12.07 24.67 5.43
CA GLU A 688 11.71 25.71 4.45
C GLU A 688 12.78 26.80 4.32
N ARG A 689 13.31 27.29 5.47
CA ARG A 689 14.39 28.31 5.45
C ARG A 689 15.66 27.82 4.75
N ASN A 690 15.90 26.51 4.74
CA ASN A 690 17.08 25.87 4.19
C ASN A 690 16.75 24.98 2.97
N SER A 691 15.73 25.32 2.20
CA SER A 691 15.31 24.49 1.05
C SER A 691 16.31 24.49 -0.12
N ASP A 692 17.38 25.30 -0.04
CA ASP A 692 18.56 25.19 -0.89
C ASP A 692 19.49 24.01 -0.51
N VAL A 693 19.33 23.45 0.69
CA VAL A 693 19.99 22.23 1.17
C VAL A 693 19.01 21.11 1.39
N VAL A 694 17.89 21.37 2.09
CA VAL A 694 16.83 20.38 2.32
C VAL A 694 15.97 20.32 1.07
N ARG A 695 16.24 19.33 0.22
CA ARG A 695 15.57 19.21 -1.07
C ARG A 695 14.23 18.50 -0.95
N MET A 696 14.12 17.57 0.00
CA MET A 696 13.01 16.66 0.13
C MET A 696 12.74 16.32 1.60
N THR A 697 11.46 16.12 1.95
CA THR A 697 11.04 15.60 3.25
C THR A 697 9.84 14.68 3.06
N SER A 698 9.72 13.61 3.84
CA SER A 698 8.52 12.80 3.92
C SER A 698 8.31 12.22 5.31
N TYR A 699 7.06 12.31 5.77
CA TYR A 699 6.65 11.80 7.07
C TYR A 699 6.50 10.28 7.04
N ALA A 700 6.88 9.61 8.12
CA ALA A 700 6.78 8.16 8.23
C ALA A 700 6.33 7.70 9.62
N PRO A 701 5.46 6.67 9.68
CA PRO A 701 4.69 6.05 8.61
C PRO A 701 3.50 6.90 8.13
N LEU A 702 3.06 6.67 6.89
CA LEU A 702 1.96 7.42 6.27
C LEU A 702 0.59 6.96 6.77
N LEU A 703 0.33 5.64 6.72
CA LEU A 703 -0.97 5.03 6.95
C LEU A 703 -0.92 4.02 8.08
N ALA A 704 -2.01 3.91 8.85
CA ALA A 704 -2.17 2.86 9.85
C ALA A 704 -3.63 2.41 9.99
N HIS A 705 -3.85 1.12 9.79
CA HIS A 705 -5.10 0.44 10.14
C HIS A 705 -5.18 0.30 11.66
N ILE A 706 -6.14 0.98 12.28
CA ILE A 706 -6.18 1.14 13.75
C ILE A 706 -6.14 -0.19 14.50
N PRO A 707 -6.99 -1.19 14.17
CA PRO A 707 -6.98 -2.44 14.94
C PRO A 707 -5.68 -3.25 14.81
N ALA A 708 -4.89 -2.99 13.76
CA ALA A 708 -3.65 -3.72 13.47
C ALA A 708 -2.39 -2.86 13.64
N LYS A 709 -2.47 -1.79 14.43
CA LYS A 709 -1.38 -0.83 14.57
C LYS A 709 -0.24 -1.34 15.44
N GLY A 710 0.88 -1.70 14.81
CA GLY A 710 2.13 -2.09 15.49
C GLY A 710 3.12 -0.94 15.69
N TRP A 711 2.89 0.21 15.02
CA TRP A 711 3.67 1.44 15.13
C TRP A 711 2.74 2.59 15.51
N ALA A 712 2.98 3.19 16.68
CA ALA A 712 2.00 4.06 17.34
C ALA A 712 1.75 5.40 16.62
N GLN A 713 2.79 6.03 16.06
CA GLN A 713 2.71 7.34 15.43
C GLN A 713 2.60 7.22 13.91
N ASN A 714 1.52 7.75 13.34
CA ASN A 714 1.24 7.66 11.91
C ASN A 714 0.61 8.97 11.43
N LEU A 715 0.73 9.30 10.15
CA LEU A 715 0.17 10.56 9.63
C LEU A 715 -1.35 10.46 9.45
N ILE A 716 -1.81 9.34 8.90
CA ILE A 716 -3.22 9.06 8.62
C ILE A 716 -3.55 7.72 9.27
N GLU A 717 -4.48 7.74 10.20
CA GLU A 717 -5.06 6.52 10.76
C GLU A 717 -6.40 6.23 10.09
N PHE A 718 -6.81 4.98 10.04
CA PHE A 718 -8.08 4.59 9.44
C PHE A 718 -8.62 3.29 10.04
N ASN A 719 -9.94 3.10 9.90
CA ASN A 719 -10.62 1.84 10.13
C ASN A 719 -11.23 1.34 8.79
N PRO A 720 -11.96 0.23 8.76
CA PRO A 720 -12.53 -0.26 7.52
C PRO A 720 -13.45 0.74 6.78
N ALA A 721 -14.08 1.69 7.47
CA ALA A 721 -15.07 2.62 6.89
C ALA A 721 -14.63 4.08 6.84
N HIS A 722 -13.70 4.53 7.70
CA HIS A 722 -13.42 5.94 7.90
C HIS A 722 -11.92 6.23 7.97
N VAL A 723 -11.56 7.44 7.59
CA VAL A 723 -10.20 7.98 7.64
C VAL A 723 -10.08 9.00 8.76
N ASN A 724 -8.99 8.96 9.50
CA ASN A 724 -8.61 9.91 10.55
C ASN A 724 -7.32 10.64 10.16
N PRO A 725 -7.38 11.78 9.49
CA PRO A 725 -6.24 12.67 9.38
C PRO A 725 -5.83 13.15 10.77
N THR A 726 -4.62 12.80 11.22
CA THR A 726 -4.16 13.14 12.57
C THR A 726 -3.84 14.63 12.72
N VAL A 727 -3.60 15.09 13.93
CA VAL A 727 -3.17 16.49 14.14
C VAL A 727 -1.84 16.79 13.44
N ASN A 728 -0.95 15.78 13.29
CA ASN A 728 0.30 15.89 12.55
C ASN A 728 0.03 16.05 11.04
N TYR A 729 -0.98 15.35 10.53
CA TYR A 729 -1.43 15.52 9.14
C TYR A 729 -1.89 16.94 8.86
N GLU A 730 -2.68 17.54 9.75
CA GLU A 730 -3.18 18.90 9.54
C GLU A 730 -2.06 19.94 9.49
N VAL A 731 -1.01 19.76 10.30
CA VAL A 731 0.21 20.57 10.22
C VAL A 731 0.95 20.30 8.91
N GLY A 732 1.22 19.04 8.57
CA GLY A 732 1.88 18.67 7.31
C GLY A 732 1.17 19.25 6.09
N ARG A 733 -0.16 19.14 6.04
CA ARG A 733 -1.01 19.70 4.98
C ARG A 733 -0.92 21.22 4.90
N LEU A 734 -0.95 21.91 6.05
CA LEU A 734 -0.79 23.37 6.07
C LEU A 734 0.55 23.79 5.46
N PHE A 735 1.65 23.06 5.78
CA PHE A 735 2.96 23.36 5.24
C PHE A 735 3.08 23.03 3.75
N SER A 736 2.63 21.87 3.31
CA SER A 736 2.78 21.41 1.92
C SER A 736 1.92 22.18 0.93
N THR A 737 0.68 22.54 1.33
CA THR A 737 -0.25 23.30 0.46
C THR A 737 0.04 24.79 0.39
N HIS A 738 0.90 25.32 1.27
CA HIS A 738 1.28 26.74 1.32
C HIS A 738 2.79 26.92 1.18
N LEU A 739 3.34 26.35 0.12
CA LEU A 739 4.75 26.48 -0.25
C LEU A 739 4.87 27.36 -1.49
N GLY A 740 5.62 28.44 -1.39
CA GLY A 740 5.93 29.33 -2.52
C GLY A 740 7.25 28.95 -3.18
N PRO A 741 7.49 29.37 -4.45
CA PRO A 741 8.69 28.99 -5.21
C PRO A 741 9.98 29.68 -4.73
N TRP A 742 9.89 30.65 -3.82
CA TRP A 742 11.03 31.35 -3.25
C TRP A 742 10.98 31.36 -1.72
N THR A 743 12.12 31.13 -1.09
CA THR A 743 12.32 31.30 0.36
C THR A 743 12.82 32.72 0.64
N TYR A 744 12.29 33.33 1.70
CA TYR A 744 12.63 34.69 2.11
C TYR A 744 13.44 34.72 3.40
N ASP A 745 14.32 35.72 3.52
CA ASP A 745 14.99 36.00 4.78
C ASP A 745 13.97 36.42 5.85
N VAL A 746 14.18 35.96 7.08
CA VAL A 746 13.33 36.28 8.23
C VAL A 746 14.17 36.65 9.42
N ALA A 747 14.00 37.85 9.92
CA ALA A 747 14.63 38.31 11.15
C ALA A 747 13.60 38.35 12.29
N ILE A 748 13.89 37.65 13.37
CA ILE A 748 13.13 37.72 14.63
C ILE A 748 13.96 38.54 15.61
N GLU A 749 13.36 39.60 16.17
CA GLU A 749 14.05 40.44 17.16
C GLU A 749 14.43 39.60 18.40
N SER A 750 15.68 39.73 18.83
CA SER A 750 16.18 39.04 20.04
C SER A 750 15.36 39.49 21.29
N ASN A 751 14.49 38.59 21.73
CA ASN A 751 13.59 38.83 22.86
C ASN A 751 13.37 37.50 23.62
N PRO A 752 13.42 37.48 24.94
CA PRO A 752 13.14 36.24 25.72
C PRO A 752 11.81 35.56 25.37
N ASN A 753 10.80 36.34 24.95
CA ASN A 753 9.51 35.83 24.54
C ASN A 753 9.52 35.16 23.14
N ALA A 754 10.60 35.32 22.38
CA ALA A 754 10.76 34.71 21.05
C ALA A 754 11.44 33.34 21.10
N LYS A 755 11.86 32.85 22.25
CA LYS A 755 12.63 31.61 22.40
C LYS A 755 11.95 30.38 21.79
N HIS A 756 10.64 30.35 21.83
CA HIS A 756 9.80 29.25 21.34
C HIS A 756 8.94 29.64 20.13
N LEU A 757 9.39 30.64 19.38
CA LEU A 757 8.73 31.16 18.19
C LEU A 757 9.59 30.82 16.95
N TYR A 758 9.02 30.06 16.03
CA TYR A 758 9.68 29.58 14.81
C TYR A 758 8.95 30.14 13.60
N VAL A 759 9.69 30.64 12.63
CA VAL A 759 9.10 31.31 11.47
C VAL A 759 9.79 30.88 10.18
N SER A 760 8.99 30.65 9.16
CA SER A 760 9.45 30.52 7.78
C SER A 760 8.56 31.37 6.87
N VAL A 761 9.13 31.82 5.76
CA VAL A 761 8.42 32.61 4.74
C VAL A 761 8.78 32.08 3.37
N THR A 762 7.76 31.72 2.62
CA THR A 762 7.89 31.36 1.20
C THR A 762 6.88 32.15 0.37
N GLY A 763 7.11 32.31 -0.92
CA GLY A 763 6.20 33.09 -1.76
C GLY A 763 6.64 33.12 -3.21
N ALA A 764 5.99 33.99 -3.99
CA ALA A 764 6.42 34.29 -5.35
C ALA A 764 7.71 35.11 -5.34
N ASP A 765 8.28 35.28 -6.51
CA ASP A 765 9.40 36.23 -6.70
C ASP A 765 8.95 37.69 -6.51
N ASP A 766 9.87 38.59 -6.69
CA ASP A 766 9.62 40.02 -6.54
C ASP A 766 8.53 40.59 -7.47
N THR A 767 8.04 39.81 -8.41
CA THR A 767 7.02 40.23 -9.39
C THR A 767 5.59 39.97 -8.95
N ALA A 768 5.37 39.10 -7.93
CA ALA A 768 4.05 38.74 -7.44
C ALA A 768 3.92 38.94 -5.93
N PRO A 769 2.77 39.41 -5.44
CA PRO A 769 2.65 39.96 -4.08
C PRO A 769 2.35 38.90 -2.99
N TYR A 770 2.12 37.60 -3.33
CA TYR A 770 1.70 36.67 -2.30
C TYR A 770 2.87 36.00 -1.56
N ARG A 771 2.70 35.86 -0.28
CA ARG A 771 3.62 35.17 0.63
C ARG A 771 2.85 34.31 1.60
N TYR A 772 3.49 33.21 1.99
CA TYR A 772 3.05 32.35 3.07
C TYR A 772 4.01 32.53 4.25
N ILE A 773 3.52 33.13 5.34
CA ILE A 773 4.30 33.31 6.57
C ILE A 773 3.76 32.33 7.59
N LYS A 774 4.57 31.37 7.97
CA LYS A 774 4.22 30.36 8.96
C LYS A 774 4.89 30.71 10.28
N ILE A 775 4.11 30.81 11.35
CA ILE A 775 4.56 31.20 12.68
C ILE A 775 4.12 30.09 13.64
N VAL A 776 5.07 29.42 14.25
CA VAL A 776 4.84 28.34 15.21
C VAL A 776 5.20 28.82 16.61
N ASN A 777 4.25 28.75 17.55
CA ASN A 777 4.48 29.05 18.97
C ASN A 777 4.34 27.76 19.78
N THR A 778 5.44 27.21 20.26
CA THR A 778 5.45 26.01 21.09
C THR A 778 5.34 26.29 22.60
N ALA A 779 5.31 27.58 22.99
CA ALA A 779 5.22 27.99 24.38
C ALA A 779 3.77 27.94 24.90
N GLU A 780 3.65 27.76 26.24
CA GLU A 780 2.38 27.84 26.98
C GLU A 780 1.78 29.25 27.07
N ARG A 781 2.48 30.25 26.57
CA ARG A 781 2.08 31.65 26.65
C ARG A 781 1.86 32.26 25.28
N PRO A 782 0.87 33.12 25.14
CA PRO A 782 0.72 33.86 23.90
C PRO A 782 1.88 34.84 23.71
N VAL A 783 2.22 35.11 22.47
CA VAL A 783 3.26 36.06 22.10
C VAL A 783 2.64 37.22 21.30
N ASP A 784 2.80 38.45 21.79
CA ASP A 784 2.43 39.65 21.00
C ASP A 784 3.53 39.90 19.96
N VAL A 785 3.17 39.86 18.69
CA VAL A 785 4.11 40.04 17.57
C VAL A 785 3.72 41.28 16.76
N THR A 786 4.72 41.95 16.20
CA THR A 786 4.59 42.92 15.15
C THR A 786 5.23 42.38 13.89
N LEU A 787 4.40 42.09 12.88
CA LEU A 787 4.85 41.55 11.60
C LEU A 787 5.10 42.70 10.61
N GLU A 788 6.33 42.81 10.10
CA GLU A 788 6.75 43.76 9.09
C GLU A 788 7.00 43.03 7.76
N ILE A 789 6.13 43.21 6.78
CA ILE A 789 6.16 42.51 5.51
C ILE A 789 6.92 43.31 4.43
N ALA A 790 7.06 44.61 4.61
CA ALA A 790 7.43 45.53 3.55
C ALA A 790 8.89 45.61 3.17
N ARG A 791 9.82 45.07 3.98
CA ARG A 791 11.26 45.15 3.64
C ARG A 791 11.62 44.37 2.37
N GLY A 792 10.88 43.30 2.07
CA GLY A 792 11.10 42.54 0.84
C GLY A 792 10.49 43.19 -0.43
N LEU A 793 9.64 44.22 -0.31
CA LEU A 793 9.04 44.91 -1.44
C LEU A 793 9.83 46.16 -1.90
N ALA A 794 10.81 46.63 -1.12
CA ALA A 794 11.56 47.84 -1.40
C ALA A 794 12.59 47.68 -2.56
N GLY A 795 12.85 46.48 -3.07
CA GLY A 795 13.69 46.22 -4.26
C GLY A 795 12.93 46.36 -5.58
N LEU A 796 11.62 46.40 -5.54
CA LEU A 796 10.81 46.60 -6.74
C LEU A 796 10.87 48.09 -7.09
N GLY A 797 11.36 48.40 -8.29
CA GLY A 797 11.44 49.78 -8.78
C GLY A 797 10.13 50.54 -8.55
N ALA A 798 10.20 51.85 -8.42
CA ALA A 798 9.25 52.82 -7.93
C ALA A 798 7.78 52.80 -8.48
N THR A 799 7.29 51.67 -8.96
CA THR A 799 5.91 51.48 -9.48
C THR A 799 5.07 50.50 -8.68
N ALA A 800 5.57 49.97 -7.51
CA ALA A 800 4.77 49.11 -6.65
C ALA A 800 3.53 49.85 -6.14
N SER A 801 2.35 49.34 -6.42
CA SER A 801 1.05 49.91 -6.09
C SER A 801 0.98 50.32 -4.60
N HIS A 802 0.68 51.57 -4.33
CA HIS A 802 0.42 52.10 -2.99
C HIS A 802 -0.95 51.70 -2.43
N GLY A 803 -1.48 50.52 -2.88
CA GLY A 803 -2.80 50.05 -2.48
C GLY A 803 -2.80 49.26 -1.16
N PRO A 804 -4.00 49.06 -0.59
CA PRO A 804 -4.15 48.24 0.60
C PRO A 804 -3.77 46.74 0.31
N VAL A 805 -3.08 46.13 1.27
CA VAL A 805 -2.72 44.68 1.23
C VAL A 805 -3.71 43.91 2.07
N ARG A 806 -4.32 42.90 1.49
CA ARG A 806 -5.19 41.96 2.21
C ARG A 806 -4.37 40.81 2.78
N LEU A 807 -4.56 40.52 4.06
CA LEU A 807 -3.93 39.43 4.78
C LEU A 807 -5.03 38.48 5.28
N GLU A 808 -4.86 37.19 5.00
CA GLU A 808 -5.67 36.14 5.56
C GLU A 808 -4.83 35.40 6.61
N VAL A 809 -5.35 35.31 7.83
CA VAL A 809 -4.66 34.65 8.95
C VAL A 809 -5.47 33.43 9.36
N GLU A 810 -4.87 32.27 9.26
CA GLU A 810 -5.42 31.01 9.76
C GLU A 810 -4.56 30.54 10.93
N THR A 811 -5.20 30.17 12.04
CA THR A 811 -4.52 29.70 13.23
C THR A 811 -5.11 28.38 13.68
N LEU A 812 -4.26 27.39 13.86
CA LEU A 812 -4.56 26.09 14.44
C LEU A 812 -4.08 26.09 15.89
N THR A 813 -4.93 25.68 16.82
CA THR A 813 -4.63 25.54 18.24
C THR A 813 -5.26 24.28 18.82
N ALA A 814 -4.59 23.67 19.79
CA ALA A 814 -5.15 22.62 20.63
C ALA A 814 -4.39 22.55 21.95
N GLU A 815 -4.92 21.83 22.92
CA GLU A 815 -4.16 21.49 24.13
C GLU A 815 -2.98 20.55 23.74
N PRO A 816 -1.84 20.62 24.44
CA PRO A 816 -0.64 19.86 24.06
C PRO A 816 -0.83 18.37 23.88
N ASP A 817 -1.70 17.76 24.69
CA ASP A 817 -1.97 16.32 24.66
C ASP A 817 -3.21 15.96 23.82
N ALA A 818 -3.83 16.95 23.16
CA ALA A 818 -4.96 16.73 22.27
C ALA A 818 -4.52 15.92 21.05
N LYS A 819 -5.36 14.99 20.64
CA LYS A 819 -5.21 14.19 19.42
C LYS A 819 -6.56 13.79 18.88
N THR A 820 -6.64 13.61 17.56
CA THR A 820 -7.76 12.93 16.94
C THR A 820 -7.74 11.44 17.31
N VAL A 821 -8.88 10.85 17.46
CA VAL A 821 -9.02 9.42 17.82
C VAL A 821 -10.08 8.80 16.91
N ILE A 822 -9.77 7.65 16.37
CA ILE A 822 -10.70 6.82 15.63
C ILE A 822 -10.75 5.43 16.29
N GLY A 823 -11.96 4.92 16.51
CA GLY A 823 -12.16 3.55 16.99
C GLY A 823 -12.23 2.53 15.87
N TYR A 824 -12.40 1.26 16.20
CA TYR A 824 -12.65 0.20 15.22
C TYR A 824 -13.90 0.51 14.38
N ARG A 825 -14.93 1.07 15.00
CA ARG A 825 -16.17 1.53 14.36
C ARG A 825 -16.36 3.02 14.65
N GLY A 826 -16.99 3.72 13.71
CA GLY A 826 -17.33 5.13 13.84
C GLY A 826 -16.28 6.08 13.29
N GLU A 827 -16.63 7.35 13.27
CA GLU A 827 -15.83 8.44 12.71
C GLU A 827 -14.74 8.90 13.67
N ALA A 828 -13.77 9.64 13.12
CA ALA A 828 -12.72 10.28 13.90
C ALA A 828 -13.28 11.45 14.74
N THR A 829 -12.68 11.68 15.90
CA THR A 829 -12.95 12.87 16.72
C THR A 829 -12.15 14.05 16.18
N GLU A 830 -12.67 15.27 16.38
CA GLU A 830 -11.88 16.48 16.16
C GLU A 830 -11.10 16.88 17.41
N ALA A 831 -9.91 17.46 17.20
CA ALA A 831 -9.02 17.87 18.29
C ALA A 831 -8.42 19.26 18.11
N ILE A 832 -8.57 19.88 16.93
CA ILE A 832 -7.95 21.15 16.58
C ILE A 832 -8.99 22.25 16.43
N ASP A 833 -8.80 23.33 17.18
CA ASP A 833 -9.52 24.57 16.94
C ASP A 833 -8.90 25.35 15.77
N ARG A 834 -9.74 25.77 14.82
CA ARG A 834 -9.31 26.51 13.63
C ARG A 834 -9.97 27.90 13.59
N ALA A 835 -9.17 28.95 13.71
CA ALA A 835 -9.61 30.32 13.64
C ALA A 835 -9.12 31.00 12.34
N ARG A 836 -10.00 31.71 11.65
CA ARG A 836 -9.66 32.50 10.46
C ARG A 836 -10.00 33.95 10.65
N ARG A 837 -9.10 34.86 10.26
CA ARG A 837 -9.27 36.31 10.33
C ARG A 837 -8.72 36.97 9.07
N THR A 838 -9.34 38.07 8.66
CA THR A 838 -8.84 38.89 7.54
C THR A 838 -8.44 40.23 8.08
N TYR A 839 -7.30 40.73 7.64
CA TYR A 839 -6.79 42.08 7.92
C TYR A 839 -6.58 42.81 6.61
N THR A 840 -6.79 44.15 6.62
CA THR A 840 -6.46 45.01 5.50
C THR A 840 -5.48 46.05 5.98
N LEU A 841 -4.25 46.01 5.48
CA LEU A 841 -3.23 46.97 5.75
C LEU A 841 -3.37 48.15 4.76
N PRO A 842 -3.31 49.39 5.21
CA PRO A 842 -3.49 50.56 4.33
C PRO A 842 -2.35 50.69 3.30
N SER A 843 -1.20 50.14 3.57
CA SER A 843 -0.05 50.07 2.64
C SER A 843 0.81 48.85 2.95
N PRO A 844 1.66 48.38 2.00
CA PRO A 844 2.63 47.32 2.26
C PRO A 844 3.63 47.65 3.39
N SER A 845 3.90 48.94 3.67
CA SER A 845 4.77 49.38 4.76
C SER A 845 4.10 49.40 6.13
N SER A 846 2.82 49.07 6.21
CA SER A 846 2.12 49.02 7.48
C SER A 846 2.49 47.81 8.28
N LEU A 847 2.58 47.96 9.59
CA LEU A 847 2.86 46.86 10.50
C LEU A 847 1.57 46.14 10.90
N LEU A 848 1.58 44.81 10.94
CA LEU A 848 0.50 44.04 11.51
C LEU A 848 0.85 43.64 12.96
N ALA A 849 0.12 44.25 13.91
CA ALA A 849 0.17 43.78 15.29
C ALA A 849 -0.83 42.64 15.53
N MET A 850 -0.38 41.52 16.02
CA MET A 850 -1.22 40.38 16.29
C MET A 850 -0.72 39.60 17.52
N LYS A 851 -1.61 38.81 18.10
CA LYS A 851 -1.29 37.91 19.18
C LYS A 851 -1.25 36.51 18.63
N ILE A 852 -0.12 35.83 18.76
CA ILE A 852 0.06 34.41 18.45
C ILE A 852 -0.34 33.63 19.71
N PRO A 853 -1.38 32.76 19.62
CA PRO A 853 -1.81 31.98 20.78
C PRO A 853 -0.72 31.03 21.29
N PRO A 854 -0.84 30.54 22.53
CA PRO A 854 -0.01 29.43 22.99
C PRO A 854 -0.27 28.20 22.15
N TYR A 855 0.73 27.35 22.04
CA TYR A 855 0.61 26.05 21.35
C TYR A 855 -0.12 26.14 20.00
N SER A 856 0.41 26.97 19.11
CA SER A 856 -0.27 27.28 17.84
C SER A 856 0.61 27.24 16.62
N VAL A 857 -0.01 26.93 15.48
CA VAL A 857 0.53 27.12 14.15
C VAL A 857 -0.32 28.18 13.44
N THR A 858 0.28 29.28 13.07
CA THR A 858 -0.39 30.42 12.41
C THR A 858 0.18 30.60 11.00
N LEU A 859 -0.70 30.57 10.02
CA LEU A 859 -0.41 30.90 8.63
C LEU A 859 -0.95 32.30 8.32
N VAL A 860 -0.07 33.19 7.84
CA VAL A 860 -0.47 34.47 7.26
C VAL A 860 -0.24 34.44 5.77
N THR A 861 -1.29 34.62 4.99
CA THR A 861 -1.24 34.74 3.54
C THR A 861 -1.47 36.16 3.11
N SER A 862 -0.51 36.75 2.38
CA SER A 862 -0.65 38.07 1.80
C SER A 862 -1.03 37.97 0.33
N ARG A 863 -2.05 38.73 -0.10
CA ARG A 863 -2.52 38.81 -1.48
C ARG A 863 -2.51 40.23 -1.99
#